data_582c3a9fc3e87496d67fe5e622b0f028
#
_entry.id   582c3a9fc3e87496d67fe5e622b0f028
#
_cell.length_a   1.000
_cell.length_b   1.000
_cell.length_c   1.000
_cell.angle_alpha   90.00
_cell.angle_beta   90.00
_cell.angle_gamma   90.00
#
_symmetry.space_group_name_H-M   'P 1'
#
loop_
_entity.id
_entity.type
_entity.pdbx_description
1 polymer ?
#
loop_
_entity_poly.entity_id
_entity_poly.type
_entity_poly.pdbx_seq_one_letter_code
_entity_poly.pdbx_strand_id
1 'polypeptide(L)'
;MSGRARATILGLFFLSGACTLIYQVVWARMLIVVFGVSVYAVSTVLTVFMAGLALGSIYFGRLVDRKGARNGLFLYALLELGIGLFALIFLAARFAITFLVLIVPTTLMGATLPVLCKFAVERIDRVGWDIGRLYAVNTLGAAVGSFIAAFVLIEAIGVAATIYAAAAINLLIAAAAWGLARGNSASQLPAPASIDEVVVAPPVALQQPAADSRLRTLVLVAFGISGFVALGYEVVWTRLLSIVLQSATAQTLSTILISFLFGLAAGGAVGARLADRWRDLLLIFAVIELLLGLFGLISVYALGAVPVLWIGAVKTTWLGNVSRLFGAAFLVMSIPTFLMGLLFPVVGRLYVTGLPDLGRRIGNIYGVNTAGAIFGAFAAGFILIPAVGTQGSIDVLAWMNVVLGVGLLLANTTVRARSKAYTIAAFGVVVIVLNALMPGDMVKQLIGWGERPGTVVHFDEDAGGTVSVHDYDGGIRVLKVNGGSEVPTTFASLQTFRLLGTLPLVLHPEPDDVLVIAFGGGITLSSVERQHPRHIDCVEVVPAVVAAAANFAQHNNRIFERFDQPHLNVIIDDGRNHVLRTSERYDVIISDATHPGTADSWVLYTEEFYEQCQSKLQPGGTMAQWLPLHGLTVRDFKMILRTFRQVYPHSTLWLTEVYALMLGTSERMQIDHGQLQRRLRAPGARASLEDVFLGEVPDFLSTLVLDEDGMGQFTGAGLTNTDDRPYISFSDRTRGATNMGVPALDSLLPFLSDSVAPYLTGADEATVARLDRRFAARRHYLHGVVAFLENDKAAASAQLRQALSIDPDEANAARVLRRLRPRTRR
;
A
#
# COMPACT_ATOMS: atom_id res chain seq x y z
N MET A 1 -4.33 26.15 -35.96
CA MET A 1 -5.34 25.19 -35.44
C MET A 1 -6.60 25.91 -34.99
N SER A 2 -7.81 25.40 -35.28
CA SER A 2 -9.06 25.97 -34.74
C SER A 2 -9.12 25.78 -33.21
N GLY A 3 -9.83 26.68 -32.51
CA GLY A 3 -10.00 26.57 -31.06
C GLY A 3 -10.68 25.26 -30.64
N ARG A 4 -11.60 24.74 -31.45
CA ARG A 4 -12.25 23.44 -31.21
C ARG A 4 -11.26 22.27 -31.31
N ALA A 5 -10.41 22.23 -32.35
CA ALA A 5 -9.40 21.16 -32.47
C ALA A 5 -8.40 21.18 -31.29
N ARG A 6 -8.01 22.37 -30.81
CA ARG A 6 -7.12 22.50 -29.65
C ARG A 6 -7.80 22.00 -28.35
N ALA A 7 -9.08 22.31 -28.15
CA ALA A 7 -9.85 21.82 -27.00
C ALA A 7 -10.01 20.27 -27.05
N THR A 8 -10.31 19.73 -28.23
CA THR A 8 -10.43 18.26 -28.40
C THR A 8 -9.11 17.55 -28.07
N ILE A 9 -7.98 18.05 -28.55
CA ILE A 9 -6.66 17.44 -28.25
C ILE A 9 -6.36 17.48 -26.76
N LEU A 10 -6.66 18.57 -26.07
CA LEU A 10 -6.50 18.64 -24.62
C LEU A 10 -7.39 17.63 -23.89
N GLY A 11 -8.64 17.47 -24.35
CA GLY A 11 -9.56 16.46 -23.81
C GLY A 11 -9.04 15.04 -24.03
N LEU A 12 -8.56 14.72 -25.22
CA LEU A 12 -7.94 13.43 -25.51
C LEU A 12 -6.70 13.18 -24.64
N PHE A 13 -5.87 14.20 -24.44
CA PHE A 13 -4.67 14.06 -23.62
C PHE A 13 -4.96 13.97 -22.13
N PHE A 14 -6.03 14.59 -21.65
CA PHE A 14 -6.55 14.37 -20.30
C PHE A 14 -6.98 12.91 -20.10
N LEU A 15 -7.74 12.34 -21.06
CA LEU A 15 -8.18 10.94 -21.00
C LEU A 15 -6.99 9.96 -21.11
N SER A 16 -6.00 10.26 -21.95
CA SER A 16 -4.76 9.49 -22.04
C SER A 16 -4.03 9.44 -20.69
N GLY A 17 -3.89 10.60 -20.02
CA GLY A 17 -3.33 10.65 -18.68
C GLY A 17 -4.14 9.83 -17.65
N ALA A 18 -5.47 9.89 -17.72
CA ALA A 18 -6.34 9.09 -16.87
C ALA A 18 -6.12 7.59 -17.09
N CYS A 19 -6.10 7.11 -18.33
CA CYS A 19 -5.83 5.70 -18.66
C CYS A 19 -4.45 5.26 -18.17
N THR A 20 -3.42 6.09 -18.34
CA THR A 20 -2.06 5.80 -17.89
C THR A 20 -2.02 5.45 -16.41
N LEU A 21 -2.67 6.23 -15.56
CA LEU A 21 -2.67 5.99 -14.12
C LEU A 21 -3.68 4.93 -13.68
N ILE A 22 -4.79 4.73 -14.41
CA ILE A 22 -5.64 3.56 -14.21
C ILE A 22 -4.80 2.29 -14.39
N TYR A 23 -4.03 2.17 -15.47
CA TYR A 23 -3.13 1.03 -15.66
C TYR A 23 -2.08 0.92 -14.57
N GLN A 24 -1.45 2.02 -14.16
CA GLN A 24 -0.43 1.96 -13.10
C GLN A 24 -1.01 1.42 -11.79
N VAL A 25 -2.18 1.90 -11.36
CA VAL A 25 -2.86 1.43 -10.14
C VAL A 25 -3.23 -0.05 -10.25
N VAL A 26 -3.80 -0.45 -11.39
CA VAL A 26 -4.26 -1.82 -11.60
C VAL A 26 -3.08 -2.79 -11.78
N TRP A 27 -2.09 -2.43 -12.59
CA TRP A 27 -0.90 -3.28 -12.77
C TRP A 27 -0.07 -3.41 -11.51
N ALA A 28 0.07 -2.35 -10.71
CA ALA A 28 0.73 -2.45 -9.41
C ALA A 28 0.05 -3.51 -8.53
N ARG A 29 -1.28 -3.55 -8.50
CA ARG A 29 -2.04 -4.57 -7.76
C ARG A 29 -1.86 -5.99 -8.31
N MET A 30 -1.95 -6.16 -9.64
CA MET A 30 -1.73 -7.46 -10.27
C MET A 30 -0.33 -7.99 -10.00
N LEU A 31 0.65 -7.12 -9.94
CA LEU A 31 2.06 -7.48 -9.75
C LEU A 31 2.41 -7.76 -8.29
N ILE A 32 1.68 -7.17 -7.34
CA ILE A 32 1.72 -7.59 -5.94
C ILE A 32 1.34 -9.07 -5.81
N VAL A 33 0.34 -9.54 -6.54
CA VAL A 33 -0.06 -10.95 -6.54
C VAL A 33 1.01 -11.88 -7.11
N VAL A 34 1.86 -11.37 -8.02
CA VAL A 34 2.90 -12.17 -8.71
C VAL A 34 4.26 -12.10 -8.02
N PHE A 35 4.67 -10.92 -7.58
CA PHE A 35 5.98 -10.67 -6.99
C PHE A 35 5.96 -10.62 -5.46
N GLY A 36 4.76 -10.67 -4.87
CA GLY A 36 4.57 -10.45 -3.43
C GLY A 36 4.50 -8.98 -3.06
N VAL A 37 4.23 -8.77 -1.79
CA VAL A 37 4.02 -7.43 -1.20
C VAL A 37 5.33 -6.76 -0.81
N SER A 38 6.46 -7.35 -1.11
CA SER A 38 7.75 -6.76 -0.76
C SER A 38 7.91 -5.38 -1.43
N VAL A 39 8.49 -4.45 -0.71
CA VAL A 39 8.86 -3.11 -1.24
C VAL A 39 9.70 -3.27 -2.50
N TYR A 40 10.46 -4.36 -2.61
CA TYR A 40 11.23 -4.72 -3.80
C TYR A 40 10.35 -4.91 -5.04
N ALA A 41 9.21 -5.59 -4.89
CA ALA A 41 8.28 -5.81 -5.99
C ALA A 41 7.65 -4.49 -6.46
N VAL A 42 7.13 -3.69 -5.54
CA VAL A 42 6.52 -2.38 -5.86
C VAL A 42 7.53 -1.44 -6.49
N SER A 43 8.75 -1.36 -5.94
CA SER A 43 9.82 -0.50 -6.49
C SER A 43 10.28 -0.97 -7.86
N THR A 44 10.33 -2.29 -8.11
CA THR A 44 10.66 -2.84 -9.43
C THR A 44 9.62 -2.44 -10.48
N VAL A 45 8.34 -2.59 -10.14
CA VAL A 45 7.23 -2.18 -11.03
C VAL A 45 7.30 -0.69 -11.36
N LEU A 46 7.49 0.15 -10.36
CA LEU A 46 7.61 1.59 -10.54
C LEU A 46 8.83 1.94 -11.40
N THR A 47 9.96 1.27 -11.16
CA THR A 47 11.18 1.44 -11.95
C THR A 47 10.97 1.11 -13.42
N VAL A 48 10.34 -0.04 -13.73
CA VAL A 48 10.05 -0.45 -15.12
C VAL A 48 9.08 0.49 -15.80
N PHE A 49 8.04 0.88 -15.09
CA PHE A 49 7.04 1.83 -15.59
C PHE A 49 7.69 3.17 -15.96
N MET A 50 8.48 3.73 -15.06
CA MET A 50 9.20 4.99 -15.29
C MET A 50 10.29 4.85 -16.36
N ALA A 51 11.00 3.72 -16.42
CA ALA A 51 12.00 3.46 -17.47
C ALA A 51 11.36 3.46 -18.86
N GLY A 52 10.19 2.85 -19.00
CA GLY A 52 9.40 2.91 -20.23
C GLY A 52 9.04 4.35 -20.60
N LEU A 53 8.53 5.13 -19.65
CA LEU A 53 8.20 6.55 -19.88
C LEU A 53 9.43 7.36 -20.36
N ALA A 54 10.59 7.16 -19.74
CA ALA A 54 11.83 7.82 -20.12
C ALA A 54 12.29 7.43 -21.53
N LEU A 55 12.33 6.14 -21.84
CA LEU A 55 12.72 5.60 -23.15
C LEU A 55 11.78 6.09 -24.24
N GLY A 56 10.48 6.02 -24.01
CA GLY A 56 9.45 6.48 -24.95
C GLY A 56 9.60 7.95 -25.28
N SER A 57 9.77 8.77 -24.27
CA SER A 57 9.94 10.20 -24.41
C SER A 57 11.17 10.56 -25.24
N ILE A 58 12.33 9.97 -24.94
CA ILE A 58 13.58 10.24 -25.66
C ILE A 58 13.52 9.74 -27.10
N TYR A 59 13.06 8.51 -27.34
CA TYR A 59 13.03 7.89 -28.67
C TYR A 59 12.02 8.58 -29.59
N PHE A 60 10.77 8.70 -29.15
CA PHE A 60 9.70 9.28 -29.97
C PHE A 60 9.80 10.78 -30.08
N GLY A 61 10.42 11.47 -29.13
CA GLY A 61 10.78 12.89 -29.26
C GLY A 61 11.71 13.15 -30.44
N ARG A 62 12.69 12.26 -30.67
CA ARG A 62 13.56 12.31 -31.85
C ARG A 62 12.84 11.92 -33.15
N LEU A 63 11.98 10.88 -33.04
CA LEU A 63 11.26 10.36 -34.21
C LEU A 63 10.26 11.38 -34.76
N VAL A 64 9.55 12.11 -33.90
CA VAL A 64 8.54 13.09 -34.34
C VAL A 64 9.19 14.29 -35.01
N ASP A 65 10.38 14.69 -34.58
CA ASP A 65 11.15 15.77 -35.26
C ASP A 65 11.57 15.37 -36.68
N ARG A 66 11.93 14.09 -36.89
CA ARG A 66 12.28 13.57 -38.23
C ARG A 66 11.09 13.46 -39.18
N LYS A 67 9.91 13.08 -38.64
CA LYS A 67 8.68 12.89 -39.45
C LYS A 67 7.89 14.18 -39.69
N GLY A 68 8.24 15.23 -38.97
CA GLY A 68 7.58 16.53 -39.04
C GLY A 68 6.28 16.64 -38.27
N ALA A 69 5.89 17.86 -37.89
CA ALA A 69 4.72 18.12 -37.04
C ALA A 69 3.38 17.66 -37.69
N ARG A 70 3.30 17.59 -39.00
CA ARG A 70 2.11 17.19 -39.75
C ARG A 70 1.66 15.76 -39.46
N ASN A 71 2.62 14.89 -39.10
CA ASN A 71 2.38 13.47 -38.77
C ASN A 71 2.25 13.24 -37.25
N GLY A 72 2.40 14.27 -36.41
CA GLY A 72 2.40 14.14 -34.96
C GLY A 72 1.08 13.59 -34.42
N LEU A 73 -0.06 14.05 -34.91
CA LEU A 73 -1.37 13.57 -34.47
C LEU A 73 -1.65 12.13 -34.92
N PHE A 74 -1.19 11.74 -36.09
CA PHE A 74 -1.26 10.36 -36.57
C PHE A 74 -0.37 9.45 -35.73
N LEU A 75 0.85 9.90 -35.39
CA LEU A 75 1.74 9.16 -34.50
C LEU A 75 1.13 9.01 -33.09
N TYR A 76 0.51 10.07 -32.58
CA TYR A 76 -0.21 10.02 -31.30
C TYR A 76 -1.35 8.97 -31.35
N ALA A 77 -2.14 8.94 -32.43
CA ALA A 77 -3.18 7.93 -32.62
C ALA A 77 -2.62 6.48 -32.61
N LEU A 78 -1.48 6.26 -33.24
CA LEU A 78 -0.80 4.95 -33.24
C LEU A 78 -0.28 4.57 -31.83
N LEU A 79 0.23 5.53 -31.07
CA LEU A 79 0.66 5.29 -29.70
C LEU A 79 -0.50 4.87 -28.82
N GLU A 80 -1.62 5.59 -28.87
CA GLU A 80 -2.83 5.25 -28.10
C GLU A 80 -3.44 3.90 -28.51
N LEU A 81 -3.44 3.60 -29.82
CA LEU A 81 -3.84 2.29 -30.34
C LEU A 81 -2.94 1.18 -29.75
N GLY A 82 -1.62 1.40 -29.78
CA GLY A 82 -0.65 0.44 -29.25
C GLY A 82 -0.82 0.21 -27.75
N ILE A 83 -1.04 1.28 -26.97
CA ILE A 83 -1.30 1.19 -25.51
C ILE A 83 -2.56 0.34 -25.27
N GLY A 84 -3.66 0.65 -25.94
CA GLY A 84 -4.93 -0.07 -25.78
C GLY A 84 -4.84 -1.55 -26.18
N LEU A 85 -4.27 -1.86 -27.33
CA LEU A 85 -4.09 -3.24 -27.79
C LEU A 85 -3.19 -4.04 -26.85
N PHE A 86 -2.10 -3.42 -26.39
CA PHE A 86 -1.17 -4.08 -25.49
C PHE A 86 -1.79 -4.37 -24.14
N ALA A 87 -2.62 -3.47 -23.62
CA ALA A 87 -3.34 -3.67 -22.36
C ALA A 87 -4.28 -4.88 -22.43
N LEU A 88 -4.89 -5.15 -23.60
CA LEU A 88 -5.71 -6.36 -23.82
C LEU A 88 -4.86 -7.65 -23.80
N ILE A 89 -3.66 -7.60 -24.39
CA ILE A 89 -2.72 -8.73 -24.42
C ILE A 89 -2.13 -9.00 -23.02
N PHE A 90 -1.89 -7.96 -22.22
CA PHE A 90 -1.34 -8.06 -20.87
C PHE A 90 -2.14 -9.01 -19.98
N LEU A 91 -3.46 -8.98 -20.09
CA LEU A 91 -4.33 -9.84 -19.29
C LEU A 91 -4.18 -11.32 -19.66
N ALA A 92 -3.84 -11.63 -20.91
CA ALA A 92 -3.63 -13.00 -21.39
C ALA A 92 -2.24 -13.57 -21.03
N ALA A 93 -1.24 -12.72 -20.80
CA ALA A 93 0.16 -13.09 -20.60
C ALA A 93 0.61 -13.09 -19.12
N ARG A 94 -0.23 -13.53 -18.20
CA ARG A 94 -0.14 -13.34 -16.74
C ARG A 94 1.20 -13.66 -16.04
N PHE A 95 2.12 -14.48 -16.59
CA PHE A 95 3.17 -15.05 -15.74
C PHE A 95 4.60 -15.04 -16.26
N ALA A 96 4.87 -14.93 -17.54
CA ALA A 96 6.21 -15.28 -18.02
C ALA A 96 7.19 -14.11 -18.26
N ILE A 97 6.71 -12.87 -18.47
CA ILE A 97 7.58 -11.80 -19.00
C ILE A 97 7.16 -10.40 -18.51
N THR A 98 6.86 -10.24 -17.25
CA THR A 98 6.27 -9.00 -16.70
C THR A 98 7.11 -7.75 -17.01
N PHE A 99 8.43 -7.84 -16.91
CA PHE A 99 9.33 -6.72 -17.24
C PHE A 99 9.22 -6.29 -18.71
N LEU A 100 9.33 -7.25 -19.63
CA LEU A 100 9.22 -6.98 -21.07
C LEU A 100 7.80 -6.51 -21.44
N VAL A 101 6.81 -7.02 -20.74
CA VAL A 101 5.41 -6.69 -20.97
C VAL A 101 5.07 -5.28 -20.50
N LEU A 102 5.63 -4.79 -19.39
CA LEU A 102 5.38 -3.42 -18.92
C LEU A 102 6.15 -2.36 -19.71
N ILE A 103 7.38 -2.66 -20.14
CA ILE A 103 8.23 -1.66 -20.80
C ILE A 103 7.64 -1.15 -22.13
N VAL A 104 6.91 -2.01 -22.85
CA VAL A 104 6.31 -1.65 -24.14
C VAL A 104 5.21 -0.60 -23.99
N PRO A 105 4.12 -0.83 -23.24
CA PRO A 105 3.06 0.16 -23.12
C PRO A 105 3.53 1.43 -22.43
N THR A 106 4.41 1.33 -21.44
CA THR A 106 4.94 2.51 -20.77
C THR A 106 5.86 3.34 -21.66
N THR A 107 6.60 2.70 -22.59
CA THR A 107 7.35 3.40 -23.64
C THR A 107 6.40 4.15 -24.58
N LEU A 108 5.30 3.56 -24.97
CA LEU A 108 4.29 4.23 -25.79
C LEU A 108 3.64 5.40 -25.03
N MET A 109 3.33 5.22 -23.75
CA MET A 109 2.81 6.29 -22.87
C MET A 109 3.80 7.46 -22.76
N GLY A 110 5.10 7.19 -22.54
CA GLY A 110 6.14 8.21 -22.44
C GLY A 110 6.34 9.01 -23.73
N ALA A 111 5.99 8.42 -24.87
CA ALA A 111 6.08 9.06 -26.17
C ALA A 111 4.99 10.13 -26.41
N THR A 112 3.85 10.04 -25.73
CA THR A 112 2.67 10.87 -26.01
C THR A 112 2.91 12.36 -25.82
N LEU A 113 3.58 12.75 -24.72
CA LEU A 113 3.85 14.16 -24.41
C LEU A 113 4.77 14.84 -25.45
N PRO A 114 5.97 14.32 -25.80
CA PRO A 114 6.83 14.94 -26.82
C PRO A 114 6.16 15.06 -28.18
N VAL A 115 5.40 14.03 -28.58
CA VAL A 115 4.68 13.99 -29.85
C VAL A 115 3.60 15.06 -29.91
N LEU A 116 2.79 15.18 -28.85
CA LEU A 116 1.75 16.22 -28.77
C LEU A 116 2.33 17.62 -28.62
N CYS A 117 3.42 17.81 -27.88
CA CYS A 117 4.12 19.09 -27.82
C CYS A 117 4.58 19.54 -29.20
N LYS A 118 5.19 18.63 -29.99
CA LYS A 118 5.61 18.93 -31.36
C LYS A 118 4.47 19.35 -32.26
N PHE A 119 3.29 18.77 -32.06
CA PHE A 119 2.09 19.09 -32.84
C PHE A 119 1.42 20.39 -32.37
N ALA A 120 1.34 20.62 -31.05
CA ALA A 120 0.52 21.68 -30.45
C ALA A 120 1.23 23.05 -30.36
N VAL A 121 2.57 23.05 -30.26
CA VAL A 121 3.37 24.28 -30.14
C VAL A 121 3.62 24.89 -31.51
N GLU A 122 2.98 26.01 -31.81
CA GLU A 122 3.11 26.72 -33.10
C GLU A 122 4.11 27.89 -33.02
N ARG A 123 4.34 28.46 -31.83
CA ARG A 123 5.11 29.66 -31.60
C ARG A 123 6.11 29.50 -30.46
N ILE A 124 7.34 29.92 -30.67
CA ILE A 124 8.41 29.82 -29.66
C ILE A 124 8.20 30.74 -28.45
N ASP A 125 7.52 31.91 -28.65
CA ASP A 125 7.22 32.83 -27.58
C ASP A 125 6.15 32.34 -26.60
N ARG A 126 5.41 31.24 -26.95
CA ARG A 126 4.40 30.59 -26.11
C ARG A 126 4.74 29.16 -25.72
N VAL A 127 5.97 28.78 -25.91
CA VAL A 127 6.44 27.42 -25.61
C VAL A 127 6.16 27.03 -24.17
N GLY A 128 6.41 27.91 -23.20
CA GLY A 128 6.15 27.64 -21.78
C GLY A 128 4.67 27.39 -21.50
N TRP A 129 3.80 28.21 -22.13
CA TRP A 129 2.35 28.06 -22.01
C TRP A 129 1.83 26.74 -22.60
N ASP A 130 2.22 26.44 -23.84
CA ASP A 130 1.67 25.27 -24.53
C ASP A 130 2.17 23.95 -23.90
N ILE A 131 3.46 23.86 -23.55
CA ILE A 131 4.06 22.69 -22.90
C ILE A 131 3.45 22.52 -21.49
N GLY A 132 3.45 23.60 -20.71
CA GLY A 132 2.93 23.54 -19.33
C GLY A 132 1.46 23.20 -19.27
N ARG A 133 0.66 23.67 -20.22
CA ARG A 133 -0.77 23.34 -20.32
C ARG A 133 -1.01 21.86 -20.67
N LEU A 134 -0.25 21.32 -21.64
CA LEU A 134 -0.31 19.89 -21.97
C LEU A 134 0.07 19.04 -20.76
N TYR A 135 1.19 19.37 -20.12
CA TYR A 135 1.64 18.68 -18.91
C TYR A 135 0.59 18.73 -17.80
N ALA A 136 0.06 19.91 -17.46
CA ALA A 136 -0.94 20.08 -16.42
C ALA A 136 -2.22 19.29 -16.68
N VAL A 137 -2.73 19.31 -17.92
CA VAL A 137 -3.96 18.60 -18.30
C VAL A 137 -3.76 17.08 -18.24
N ASN A 138 -2.64 16.57 -18.71
CA ASN A 138 -2.31 15.14 -18.64
C ASN A 138 -2.17 14.68 -17.19
N THR A 139 -1.43 15.43 -16.35
CA THR A 139 -1.24 15.12 -14.94
C THR A 139 -2.54 15.19 -14.14
N LEU A 140 -3.42 16.15 -14.47
CA LEU A 140 -4.75 16.21 -13.87
C LEU A 140 -5.60 15.00 -14.30
N GLY A 141 -5.52 14.59 -15.57
CA GLY A 141 -6.14 13.35 -16.06
C GLY A 141 -5.65 12.14 -15.28
N ALA A 142 -4.34 12.05 -15.06
CA ALA A 142 -3.70 11.02 -14.26
C ALA A 142 -4.25 10.97 -12.82
N ALA A 143 -4.36 12.13 -12.13
CA ALA A 143 -4.93 12.22 -10.79
C ALA A 143 -6.40 11.74 -10.76
N VAL A 144 -7.21 12.17 -11.73
CA VAL A 144 -8.62 11.74 -11.85
C VAL A 144 -8.73 10.26 -12.17
N GLY A 145 -7.88 9.75 -13.07
CA GLY A 145 -7.81 8.32 -13.41
C GLY A 145 -7.48 7.44 -12.20
N SER A 146 -6.47 7.86 -11.40
CA SER A 146 -6.13 7.18 -10.14
C SER A 146 -7.28 7.18 -9.15
N PHE A 147 -7.99 8.32 -9.01
CA PHE A 147 -9.16 8.40 -8.14
C PHE A 147 -10.28 7.46 -8.60
N ILE A 148 -10.64 7.52 -9.87
CA ILE A 148 -11.70 6.67 -10.43
C ILE A 148 -11.34 5.19 -10.33
N ALA A 149 -10.09 4.81 -10.62
CA ALA A 149 -9.64 3.43 -10.50
C ALA A 149 -9.73 2.92 -9.05
N ALA A 150 -9.15 3.67 -8.10
CA ALA A 150 -8.99 3.22 -6.72
C ALA A 150 -10.27 3.31 -5.88
N PHE A 151 -11.18 4.24 -6.19
CA PHE A 151 -12.37 4.47 -5.35
C PHE A 151 -13.69 4.05 -6.02
N VAL A 152 -13.67 3.71 -7.33
CA VAL A 152 -14.91 3.41 -8.06
C VAL A 152 -14.79 2.13 -8.88
N LEU A 153 -13.86 2.07 -9.86
CA LEU A 153 -13.88 1.01 -10.86
C LEU A 153 -13.51 -0.36 -10.28
N ILE A 154 -12.40 -0.45 -9.55
CA ILE A 154 -11.92 -1.76 -9.07
C ILE A 154 -12.94 -2.38 -8.11
N GLU A 155 -13.56 -1.57 -7.24
CA GLU A 155 -14.62 -2.06 -6.36
C GLU A 155 -15.89 -2.48 -7.13
N ALA A 156 -16.29 -1.68 -8.13
CA ALA A 156 -17.55 -1.89 -8.86
C ALA A 156 -17.50 -3.02 -9.88
N ILE A 157 -16.40 -3.10 -10.66
CA ILE A 157 -16.30 -4.00 -11.81
C ILE A 157 -15.11 -4.96 -11.77
N GLY A 158 -14.22 -4.84 -10.79
CA GLY A 158 -13.01 -5.66 -10.64
C GLY A 158 -11.80 -5.14 -11.43
N VAL A 159 -10.67 -5.80 -11.22
CA VAL A 159 -9.36 -5.43 -11.77
C VAL A 159 -9.35 -5.62 -13.30
N ALA A 160 -9.75 -6.78 -13.79
CA ALA A 160 -9.74 -7.11 -15.21
C ALA A 160 -10.66 -6.19 -16.03
N ALA A 161 -11.90 -5.99 -15.57
CA ALA A 161 -12.85 -5.12 -16.26
C ALA A 161 -12.39 -3.66 -16.27
N THR A 162 -11.68 -3.21 -15.23
CA THR A 162 -11.07 -1.87 -15.19
C THR A 162 -9.99 -1.70 -16.27
N ILE A 163 -9.17 -2.72 -16.50
CA ILE A 163 -8.20 -2.73 -17.62
C ILE A 163 -8.92 -2.64 -18.96
N TYR A 164 -9.96 -3.45 -19.18
CA TYR A 164 -10.72 -3.40 -20.43
C TYR A 164 -11.37 -2.05 -20.65
N ALA A 165 -11.91 -1.41 -19.61
CA ALA A 165 -12.48 -0.06 -19.69
C ALA A 165 -11.42 0.97 -20.10
N ALA A 166 -10.23 0.95 -19.48
CA ALA A 166 -9.14 1.83 -19.85
C ALA A 166 -8.63 1.57 -21.28
N ALA A 167 -8.52 0.30 -21.69
CA ALA A 167 -8.14 -0.06 -23.05
C ALA A 167 -9.16 0.44 -24.08
N ALA A 168 -10.45 0.30 -23.81
CA ALA A 168 -11.51 0.83 -24.67
C ALA A 168 -11.40 2.37 -24.81
N ILE A 169 -11.12 3.08 -23.73
CA ILE A 169 -10.89 4.54 -23.78
C ILE A 169 -9.67 4.88 -24.64
N ASN A 170 -8.55 4.15 -24.53
CA ASN A 170 -7.38 4.37 -25.39
C ASN A 170 -7.69 4.14 -26.86
N LEU A 171 -8.45 3.08 -27.18
CA LEU A 171 -8.88 2.81 -28.55
C LEU A 171 -9.78 3.93 -29.11
N LEU A 172 -10.68 4.47 -28.28
CA LEU A 172 -11.51 5.62 -28.65
C LEU A 172 -10.67 6.88 -28.85
N ILE A 173 -9.67 7.13 -28.00
CA ILE A 173 -8.71 8.23 -28.18
C ILE A 173 -7.96 8.07 -29.50
N ALA A 174 -7.48 6.85 -29.81
CA ALA A 174 -6.79 6.55 -31.06
C ALA A 174 -7.69 6.82 -32.27
N ALA A 175 -8.93 6.36 -32.26
CA ALA A 175 -9.89 6.58 -33.32
C ALA A 175 -10.21 8.08 -33.50
N ALA A 176 -10.42 8.81 -32.40
CA ALA A 176 -10.68 10.26 -32.45
C ALA A 176 -9.46 11.03 -32.98
N ALA A 177 -8.24 10.72 -32.51
CA ALA A 177 -7.00 11.33 -33.00
C ALA A 177 -6.76 11.03 -34.48
N TRP A 178 -7.06 9.80 -34.92
CA TRP A 178 -6.98 9.39 -36.33
C TRP A 178 -7.96 10.17 -37.21
N GLY A 179 -9.21 10.31 -36.74
CA GLY A 179 -10.24 11.10 -37.44
C GLY A 179 -9.84 12.56 -37.60
N LEU A 180 -9.31 13.18 -36.51
CA LEU A 180 -8.77 14.54 -36.55
C LEU A 180 -7.57 14.69 -37.50
N ALA A 181 -6.68 13.69 -37.56
CA ALA A 181 -5.55 13.69 -38.48
C ALA A 181 -5.98 13.70 -39.96
N ARG A 182 -7.01 12.89 -40.29
CA ARG A 182 -7.58 12.85 -41.64
C ARG A 182 -8.31 14.15 -42.02
N GLY A 183 -9.10 14.69 -41.09
CA GLY A 183 -9.81 15.96 -41.30
C GLY A 183 -8.86 17.15 -41.59
N ASN A 184 -7.73 17.19 -40.91
CA ASN A 184 -6.71 18.21 -41.14
C ASN A 184 -5.95 18.01 -42.48
N SER A 185 -5.89 16.78 -42.99
CA SER A 185 -5.28 16.49 -44.29
C SER A 185 -6.19 16.93 -45.46
N ALA A 186 -7.49 17.00 -45.24
CA ALA A 186 -8.47 17.40 -46.25
C ALA A 186 -8.56 18.95 -46.41
N SER A 187 -8.08 19.72 -45.44
CA SER A 187 -7.94 21.18 -45.57
C SER A 187 -6.61 21.52 -46.27
N GLN A 188 -6.58 21.27 -47.58
CA GLN A 188 -5.46 21.73 -48.40
C GLN A 188 -5.38 23.25 -48.34
N LEU A 189 -4.40 23.77 -47.65
CA LEU A 189 -3.89 25.10 -47.98
C LEU A 189 -3.37 25.01 -49.42
N PRO A 190 -3.70 26.00 -50.28
CA PRO A 190 -3.11 26.07 -51.63
C PRO A 190 -1.58 25.99 -51.54
N ALA A 191 -0.96 25.25 -52.44
CA ALA A 191 0.47 25.29 -52.61
C ALA A 191 0.91 26.78 -52.63
N PRO A 192 2.01 27.15 -51.95
CA PRO A 192 2.49 28.50 -52.05
C PRO A 192 2.67 28.81 -53.50
N ALA A 193 1.92 29.81 -54.01
CA ALA A 193 2.15 30.36 -55.33
C ALA A 193 3.67 30.71 -55.42
N SER A 194 4.28 30.33 -56.50
CA SER A 194 5.64 30.72 -56.84
C SER A 194 5.75 32.25 -56.64
N ILE A 195 6.40 32.64 -55.56
CA ILE A 195 6.74 34.01 -55.32
C ILE A 195 8.00 34.25 -56.15
N ASP A 196 7.77 34.89 -57.26
CA ASP A 196 8.87 35.56 -58.01
C ASP A 196 9.63 36.45 -57.00
N GLU A 197 10.93 36.44 -57.08
CA GLU A 197 11.92 37.08 -56.27
C GLU A 197 11.50 38.49 -55.80
N VAL A 198 10.87 38.54 -54.63
CA VAL A 198 10.93 39.76 -53.81
C VAL A 198 12.17 39.59 -52.95
N VAL A 199 13.19 40.40 -53.26
CA VAL A 199 14.38 40.60 -52.42
C VAL A 199 13.89 41.11 -51.06
N VAL A 200 13.54 40.20 -50.18
CA VAL A 200 13.33 40.51 -48.78
C VAL A 200 14.70 40.64 -48.14
N ALA A 201 15.02 41.87 -47.70
CA ALA A 201 16.18 42.10 -46.86
C ALA A 201 16.25 41.00 -45.78
N PRO A 202 17.41 40.40 -45.52
CA PRO A 202 17.50 39.31 -44.56
C PRO A 202 16.88 39.80 -43.25
N PRO A 203 15.95 39.00 -42.61
CA PRO A 203 15.47 39.37 -41.32
C PRO A 203 16.70 39.58 -40.46
N VAL A 204 16.77 40.73 -39.79
CA VAL A 204 17.76 40.98 -38.74
C VAL A 204 17.60 39.80 -37.78
N ALA A 205 18.44 38.82 -37.96
CA ALA A 205 18.58 37.73 -37.02
C ALA A 205 18.99 38.40 -35.71
N LEU A 206 18.06 38.61 -34.83
CA LEU A 206 18.39 38.73 -33.43
C LEU A 206 19.18 37.46 -33.13
N GLN A 207 20.50 37.59 -33.27
CA GLN A 207 21.47 36.61 -32.81
C GLN A 207 21.21 36.50 -31.31
N GLN A 208 20.23 35.62 -30.93
CA GLN A 208 20.27 35.09 -29.60
C GLN A 208 21.64 34.41 -29.47
N PRO A 209 22.47 34.84 -28.50
CA PRO A 209 23.78 34.22 -28.31
C PRO A 209 23.54 32.72 -28.25
N ALA A 210 24.31 31.97 -29.03
CA ALA A 210 24.27 30.51 -29.06
C ALA A 210 24.30 30.06 -27.60
N ALA A 211 23.14 29.66 -27.07
CA ALA A 211 23.00 29.35 -25.64
C ALA A 211 24.09 28.34 -25.30
N ASP A 212 25.01 28.77 -24.45
CA ASP A 212 26.20 28.03 -24.08
C ASP A 212 25.85 26.57 -23.88
N SER A 213 26.52 25.66 -24.60
CA SER A 213 26.24 24.21 -24.47
C SER A 213 26.38 23.75 -23.03
N ARG A 214 27.21 24.43 -22.24
CA ARG A 214 27.38 24.21 -20.80
C ARG A 214 26.13 24.55 -20.00
N LEU A 215 25.47 25.67 -20.32
CA LEU A 215 24.22 26.04 -19.63
C LEU A 215 23.10 25.02 -19.89
N ARG A 216 22.99 24.53 -21.14
CA ARG A 216 21.99 23.50 -21.46
C ARG A 216 22.27 22.20 -20.73
N THR A 217 23.53 21.76 -20.69
CA THR A 217 23.91 20.57 -19.93
C THR A 217 23.63 20.75 -18.44
N LEU A 218 23.97 21.92 -17.87
CA LEU A 218 23.66 22.24 -16.47
C LEU A 218 22.16 22.13 -16.17
N VAL A 219 21.33 22.77 -17.01
CA VAL A 219 19.86 22.75 -16.84
C VAL A 219 19.29 21.32 -16.90
N LEU A 220 19.79 20.50 -17.83
CA LEU A 220 19.33 19.13 -18.00
C LEU A 220 19.74 18.26 -16.82
N VAL A 221 20.98 18.35 -16.38
CA VAL A 221 21.49 17.62 -15.20
C VAL A 221 20.76 18.08 -13.93
N ALA A 222 20.61 19.40 -13.75
CA ALA A 222 19.88 19.96 -12.61
C ALA A 222 18.43 19.43 -12.56
N PHE A 223 17.76 19.35 -13.69
CA PHE A 223 16.41 18.83 -13.76
C PHE A 223 16.32 17.31 -13.55
N GLY A 224 17.36 16.57 -13.91
CA GLY A 224 17.50 15.15 -13.55
C GLY A 224 17.65 14.95 -12.03
N ILE A 225 18.47 15.78 -11.37
CA ILE A 225 18.62 15.78 -9.90
C ILE A 225 17.31 16.19 -9.23
N SER A 226 16.61 17.19 -9.76
CA SER A 226 15.27 17.58 -9.27
C SER A 226 14.27 16.43 -9.36
N GLY A 227 14.28 15.66 -10.46
CA GLY A 227 13.47 14.43 -10.59
C GLY A 227 13.84 13.37 -9.55
N PHE A 228 15.13 13.17 -9.29
CA PHE A 228 15.62 12.28 -8.24
C PHE A 228 15.03 12.64 -6.87
N VAL A 229 15.13 13.91 -6.50
CA VAL A 229 14.62 14.39 -5.21
C VAL A 229 13.10 14.30 -5.13
N ALA A 230 12.39 14.61 -6.22
CA ALA A 230 10.93 14.60 -6.26
C ALA A 230 10.34 13.22 -5.94
N LEU A 231 10.82 12.16 -6.60
CA LEU A 231 10.37 10.79 -6.33
C LEU A 231 10.94 10.24 -5.02
N GLY A 232 12.13 10.69 -4.62
CA GLY A 232 12.66 10.41 -3.28
C GLY A 232 11.69 10.90 -2.19
N TYR A 233 11.21 12.13 -2.28
CA TYR A 233 10.20 12.67 -1.36
C TYR A 233 8.88 11.89 -1.42
N GLU A 234 8.41 11.50 -2.60
CA GLU A 234 7.15 10.75 -2.74
C GLU A 234 7.22 9.44 -1.96
N VAL A 235 8.32 8.69 -2.07
CA VAL A 235 8.54 7.43 -1.33
C VAL A 235 8.55 7.67 0.18
N VAL A 236 9.30 8.68 0.63
CA VAL A 236 9.46 8.99 2.07
C VAL A 236 8.14 9.51 2.67
N TRP A 237 7.45 10.43 1.99
CA TRP A 237 6.14 10.93 2.45
C TRP A 237 5.07 9.86 2.45
N THR A 238 5.07 8.95 1.49
CA THR A 238 4.13 7.82 1.46
C THR A 238 4.29 6.98 2.70
N ARG A 239 5.53 6.65 3.07
CA ARG A 239 5.83 5.90 4.30
C ARG A 239 5.39 6.64 5.55
N LEU A 240 5.78 7.91 5.70
CA LEU A 240 5.43 8.71 6.87
C LEU A 240 3.92 8.93 7.02
N LEU A 241 3.22 9.24 5.94
CA LEU A 241 1.78 9.41 5.96
C LEU A 241 1.05 8.11 6.29
N SER A 242 1.54 6.96 5.82
CA SER A 242 0.99 5.65 6.20
C SER A 242 1.11 5.39 7.70
N ILE A 243 2.27 5.74 8.30
CA ILE A 243 2.50 5.64 9.75
C ILE A 243 1.58 6.58 10.52
N VAL A 244 1.54 7.87 10.14
CA VAL A 244 0.75 8.90 10.86
C VAL A 244 -0.74 8.63 10.76
N LEU A 245 -1.20 8.19 9.61
CA LEU A 245 -2.62 7.84 9.39
C LEU A 245 -2.99 6.49 9.99
N GLN A 246 -2.02 5.73 10.50
CA GLN A 246 -2.20 4.37 11.03
C GLN A 246 -3.01 3.50 10.07
N SER A 247 -2.76 3.68 8.78
CA SER A 247 -3.54 3.08 7.73
C SER A 247 -2.68 2.90 6.48
N ALA A 248 -2.25 1.69 6.23
CA ALA A 248 -1.62 1.28 4.98
C ALA A 248 -2.66 0.62 4.06
N THR A 249 -3.84 1.23 3.90
CA THR A 249 -4.85 0.72 2.96
C THR A 249 -4.55 1.17 1.53
N ALA A 250 -5.11 0.45 0.58
CA ALA A 250 -5.06 0.83 -0.82
C ALA A 250 -5.63 2.23 -1.09
N GLN A 251 -6.66 2.64 -0.34
CA GLN A 251 -7.24 3.98 -0.40
C GLN A 251 -6.27 5.04 0.11
N THR A 252 -5.53 4.76 1.18
CA THR A 252 -4.52 5.67 1.72
C THR A 252 -3.39 5.92 0.70
N LEU A 253 -2.82 4.85 0.14
CA LEU A 253 -1.76 4.95 -0.86
C LEU A 253 -2.24 5.71 -2.11
N SER A 254 -3.43 5.40 -2.59
CA SER A 254 -4.02 6.11 -3.74
C SER A 254 -4.28 7.59 -3.43
N THR A 255 -4.73 7.93 -2.21
CA THR A 255 -4.95 9.33 -1.78
C THR A 255 -3.64 10.14 -1.80
N ILE A 256 -2.54 9.55 -1.33
CA ILE A 256 -1.23 10.16 -1.35
C ILE A 256 -0.79 10.45 -2.79
N LEU A 257 -0.88 9.46 -3.68
CA LEU A 257 -0.54 9.60 -5.10
C LEU A 257 -1.41 10.66 -5.79
N ILE A 258 -2.73 10.67 -5.54
CA ILE A 258 -3.65 11.65 -6.12
C ILE A 258 -3.30 13.06 -5.65
N SER A 259 -3.00 13.24 -4.36
CA SER A 259 -2.61 14.54 -3.79
C SER A 259 -1.30 15.05 -4.39
N PHE A 260 -0.32 14.17 -4.59
CA PHE A 260 0.94 14.47 -5.26
C PHE A 260 0.71 14.95 -6.70
N LEU A 261 -0.04 14.18 -7.49
CA LEU A 261 -0.35 14.51 -8.88
C LEU A 261 -1.17 15.78 -9.01
N PHE A 262 -2.11 16.02 -8.09
CA PHE A 262 -2.90 17.24 -8.10
C PHE A 262 -2.03 18.48 -7.87
N GLY A 263 -1.08 18.42 -6.93
CA GLY A 263 -0.10 19.49 -6.72
C GLY A 263 0.73 19.75 -7.97
N LEU A 264 1.26 18.69 -8.61
CA LEU A 264 2.00 18.80 -9.87
C LEU A 264 1.17 19.44 -10.99
N ALA A 265 -0.08 19.02 -11.14
CA ALA A 265 -0.98 19.56 -12.17
C ALA A 265 -1.28 21.05 -11.92
N ALA A 266 -1.57 21.44 -10.68
CA ALA A 266 -1.82 22.81 -10.28
C ALA A 266 -0.59 23.71 -10.53
N GLY A 267 0.60 23.25 -10.09
CA GLY A 267 1.86 23.93 -10.34
C GLY A 267 2.17 24.07 -11.84
N GLY A 268 1.98 22.99 -12.62
CA GLY A 268 2.12 22.99 -14.07
C GLY A 268 1.19 23.99 -14.77
N ALA A 269 -0.07 24.09 -14.32
CA ALA A 269 -1.05 25.04 -14.86
C ALA A 269 -0.66 26.51 -14.56
N VAL A 270 -0.15 26.79 -13.37
CA VAL A 270 0.34 28.14 -13.00
C VAL A 270 1.65 28.45 -13.71
N GLY A 271 2.59 27.51 -13.73
CA GLY A 271 3.87 27.63 -14.43
C GLY A 271 3.67 27.87 -15.92
N ALA A 272 2.68 27.23 -16.56
CA ALA A 272 2.31 27.50 -17.95
C ALA A 272 1.98 28.96 -18.19
N ARG A 273 1.26 29.61 -17.27
CA ARG A 273 0.89 31.03 -17.39
C ARG A 273 2.05 32.00 -17.18
N LEU A 274 3.01 31.61 -16.38
CA LEU A 274 4.05 32.49 -15.87
C LEU A 274 5.40 32.30 -16.59
N ALA A 275 5.72 31.10 -17.10
CA ALA A 275 7.02 30.80 -17.70
C ALA A 275 7.39 31.71 -18.87
N ASP A 276 6.43 32.09 -19.74
CA ASP A 276 6.70 32.99 -20.87
C ASP A 276 6.76 34.46 -20.46
N ARG A 277 6.39 34.82 -19.23
CA ARG A 277 6.42 36.20 -18.70
C ARG A 277 7.65 36.49 -17.86
N TRP A 278 8.24 35.48 -17.24
CA TRP A 278 9.41 35.60 -16.40
C TRP A 278 10.66 35.89 -17.25
N ARG A 279 11.47 36.87 -16.80
CA ARG A 279 12.67 37.33 -17.55
C ARG A 279 13.90 36.45 -17.27
N ASP A 280 14.10 36.03 -16.04
CA ASP A 280 15.25 35.23 -15.62
C ASP A 280 14.76 33.84 -15.12
N LEU A 281 14.64 32.93 -16.07
CA LEU A 281 14.15 31.56 -15.80
C LEU A 281 15.15 30.72 -15.00
N LEU A 282 16.47 31.00 -15.12
CA LEU A 282 17.47 30.28 -14.34
C LEU A 282 17.41 30.69 -12.86
N LEU A 283 17.16 31.99 -12.58
CA LEU A 283 16.90 32.46 -11.22
C LEU A 283 15.64 31.84 -10.64
N ILE A 284 14.56 31.76 -11.42
CA ILE A 284 13.29 31.15 -10.99
C ILE A 284 13.50 29.67 -10.67
N PHE A 285 14.24 28.93 -11.52
CA PHE A 285 14.57 27.54 -11.26
C PHE A 285 15.36 27.41 -9.93
N ALA A 286 16.41 28.23 -9.74
CA ALA A 286 17.17 28.24 -8.51
C ALA A 286 16.31 28.51 -7.26
N VAL A 287 15.41 29.49 -7.33
CA VAL A 287 14.51 29.85 -6.22
C VAL A 287 13.53 28.71 -5.91
N ILE A 288 12.97 28.06 -6.93
CA ILE A 288 12.06 26.93 -6.73
C ILE A 288 12.78 25.78 -6.02
N GLU A 289 14.02 25.44 -6.43
CA GLU A 289 14.81 24.39 -5.76
C GLU A 289 15.13 24.73 -4.30
N LEU A 290 15.50 25.99 -4.01
CA LEU A 290 15.69 26.44 -2.64
C LEU A 290 14.42 26.30 -1.81
N LEU A 291 13.27 26.72 -2.36
CA LEU A 291 11.98 26.58 -1.68
C LEU A 291 11.60 25.10 -1.50
N LEU A 292 11.90 24.23 -2.46
CA LEU A 292 11.67 22.78 -2.32
C LEU A 292 12.47 22.20 -1.14
N GLY A 293 13.74 22.58 -0.99
CA GLY A 293 14.53 22.20 0.18
C GLY A 293 13.92 22.70 1.49
N LEU A 294 13.48 23.95 1.53
CA LEU A 294 12.83 24.55 2.70
C LEU A 294 11.52 23.84 3.06
N PHE A 295 10.63 23.67 2.08
CA PHE A 295 9.33 23.03 2.33
C PHE A 295 9.47 21.52 2.53
N GLY A 296 10.52 20.87 2.03
CA GLY A 296 10.90 19.52 2.40
C GLY A 296 11.08 19.38 3.91
N LEU A 297 11.87 20.26 4.53
CA LEU A 297 12.04 20.30 6.00
C LEU A 297 10.74 20.66 6.73
N ILE A 298 9.99 21.66 6.24
CA ILE A 298 8.71 22.05 6.83
C ILE A 298 7.70 20.91 6.79
N SER A 299 7.76 20.01 5.80
CA SER A 299 6.85 18.86 5.70
C SER A 299 6.93 17.92 6.90
N VAL A 300 8.08 17.82 7.56
CA VAL A 300 8.25 17.03 8.80
C VAL A 300 7.45 17.66 9.95
N TYR A 301 7.50 18.98 10.09
CA TYR A 301 6.68 19.69 11.07
C TYR A 301 5.19 19.57 10.77
N ALA A 302 4.83 19.65 9.47
CA ALA A 302 3.44 19.46 9.05
C ALA A 302 2.94 18.04 9.38
N LEU A 303 3.77 17.01 9.23
CA LEU A 303 3.46 15.65 9.67
C LEU A 303 3.21 15.58 11.19
N GLY A 304 4.03 16.26 12.00
CA GLY A 304 3.82 16.36 13.44
C GLY A 304 2.54 17.10 13.84
N ALA A 305 2.02 17.98 12.97
CA ALA A 305 0.76 18.68 13.20
C ALA A 305 -0.48 17.84 12.85
N VAL A 306 -0.36 16.82 11.98
CA VAL A 306 -1.49 15.97 11.57
C VAL A 306 -2.22 15.35 12.76
N PRO A 307 -1.56 14.71 13.75
CA PRO A 307 -2.23 14.18 14.94
C PRO A 307 -3.05 15.22 15.69
N VAL A 308 -2.48 16.40 15.93
CA VAL A 308 -3.13 17.47 16.69
C VAL A 308 -4.39 17.98 16.02
N LEU A 309 -4.34 18.15 14.70
CA LEU A 309 -5.49 18.61 13.91
C LEU A 309 -6.58 17.54 13.80
N TRP A 310 -6.24 16.28 14.02
CA TRP A 310 -7.13 15.14 13.80
C TRP A 310 -7.74 14.53 15.05
N ILE A 311 -7.29 14.88 16.25
CA ILE A 311 -7.77 14.32 17.54
C ILE A 311 -9.28 14.50 17.74
N GLY A 312 -9.88 15.57 17.17
CA GLY A 312 -11.31 15.85 17.30
C GLY A 312 -12.21 15.32 16.16
N ALA A 313 -11.63 14.75 15.10
CA ALA A 313 -12.42 14.32 13.95
C ALA A 313 -12.98 12.91 14.17
N VAL A 314 -14.24 12.82 14.61
CA VAL A 314 -14.94 11.53 14.78
C VAL A 314 -15.15 10.89 13.41
N LYS A 315 -14.64 9.65 13.27
CA LYS A 315 -14.69 8.83 12.04
C LYS A 315 -16.07 8.19 11.89
N THR A 316 -17.11 8.95 11.57
CA THR A 316 -18.47 8.39 11.52
C THR A 316 -18.95 8.06 10.10
N THR A 317 -18.29 8.62 9.06
CA THR A 317 -18.70 8.42 7.66
C THR A 317 -17.53 8.16 6.73
N TRP A 318 -17.76 7.40 5.65
CA TRP A 318 -16.79 7.17 4.58
C TRP A 318 -16.23 8.49 4.02
N LEU A 319 -17.10 9.47 3.71
CA LEU A 319 -16.69 10.77 3.19
C LEU A 319 -15.80 11.53 4.20
N GLY A 320 -16.13 11.47 5.49
CA GLY A 320 -15.33 12.07 6.55
C GLY A 320 -13.92 11.45 6.62
N ASN A 321 -13.81 10.12 6.46
CA ASN A 321 -12.52 9.45 6.44
C ASN A 321 -11.70 9.82 5.21
N VAL A 322 -12.30 9.77 4.02
CA VAL A 322 -11.64 10.15 2.76
C VAL A 322 -11.18 11.61 2.81
N SER A 323 -12.04 12.53 3.28
CA SER A 323 -11.67 13.95 3.43
C SER A 323 -10.49 14.14 4.40
N ARG A 324 -10.43 13.36 5.46
CA ARG A 324 -9.32 13.36 6.41
C ARG A 324 -8.02 12.90 5.75
N LEU A 325 -8.04 11.79 5.01
CA LEU A 325 -6.87 11.27 4.31
C LEU A 325 -6.33 12.31 3.31
N PHE A 326 -7.22 12.89 2.50
CA PHE A 326 -6.84 13.97 1.58
C PHE A 326 -6.32 15.21 2.29
N GLY A 327 -6.99 15.65 3.38
CA GLY A 327 -6.56 16.80 4.16
C GLY A 327 -5.15 16.64 4.73
N ALA A 328 -4.81 15.46 5.27
CA ALA A 328 -3.47 15.17 5.77
C ALA A 328 -2.43 15.16 4.64
N ALA A 329 -2.71 14.48 3.54
CA ALA A 329 -1.81 14.45 2.39
C ALA A 329 -1.59 15.85 1.79
N PHE A 330 -2.66 16.64 1.62
CA PHE A 330 -2.55 18.02 1.15
C PHE A 330 -1.77 18.93 2.10
N LEU A 331 -1.97 18.81 3.40
CA LEU A 331 -1.21 19.61 4.38
C LEU A 331 0.29 19.42 4.23
N VAL A 332 0.72 18.19 4.03
CA VAL A 332 2.15 17.83 3.97
C VAL A 332 2.75 18.11 2.60
N MET A 333 2.03 17.77 1.52
CA MET A 333 2.61 17.65 0.18
C MET A 333 2.24 18.77 -0.78
N SER A 334 1.15 19.54 -0.55
CA SER A 334 0.59 20.44 -1.57
C SER A 334 1.57 21.52 -2.02
N ILE A 335 2.30 22.16 -1.10
CA ILE A 335 3.23 23.23 -1.47
C ILE A 335 4.45 22.67 -2.21
N PRO A 336 5.18 21.65 -1.70
CA PRO A 336 6.30 21.10 -2.44
C PRO A 336 5.90 20.57 -3.82
N THR A 337 4.80 19.81 -3.92
CA THR A 337 4.36 19.25 -5.21
C THR A 337 3.91 20.31 -6.21
N PHE A 338 3.28 21.39 -5.71
CA PHE A 338 2.98 22.56 -6.53
C PHE A 338 4.26 23.21 -7.08
N LEU A 339 5.30 23.38 -6.25
CA LEU A 339 6.60 23.91 -6.68
C LEU A 339 7.28 23.00 -7.71
N MET A 340 7.25 21.68 -7.49
CA MET A 340 7.74 20.70 -8.48
C MET A 340 7.00 20.83 -9.82
N GLY A 341 5.68 21.04 -9.77
CA GLY A 341 4.87 21.24 -10.97
C GLY A 341 5.23 22.49 -11.79
N LEU A 342 5.69 23.57 -11.13
CA LEU A 342 6.16 24.80 -11.80
C LEU A 342 7.41 24.55 -12.66
N LEU A 343 8.25 23.58 -12.31
CA LEU A 343 9.55 23.37 -12.92
C LEU A 343 9.46 22.94 -14.38
N PHE A 344 8.52 22.06 -14.73
CA PHE A 344 8.46 21.53 -16.10
C PHE A 344 8.23 22.63 -17.16
N PRO A 345 7.28 23.56 -17.03
CA PRO A 345 7.14 24.69 -17.93
C PRO A 345 8.36 25.64 -17.94
N VAL A 346 8.95 25.90 -16.76
CA VAL A 346 10.13 26.77 -16.60
C VAL A 346 11.33 26.19 -17.34
N VAL A 347 11.67 24.93 -17.07
CA VAL A 347 12.77 24.22 -17.70
C VAL A 347 12.50 24.04 -19.19
N GLY A 348 11.27 23.72 -19.58
CA GLY A 348 10.84 23.64 -20.97
C GLY A 348 11.13 24.94 -21.73
N ARG A 349 10.74 26.09 -21.16
CA ARG A 349 10.98 27.39 -21.75
C ARG A 349 12.47 27.77 -21.78
N LEU A 350 13.24 27.38 -20.78
CA LEU A 350 14.67 27.64 -20.67
C LEU A 350 15.48 26.78 -21.66
N TYR A 351 15.11 25.54 -21.88
CA TYR A 351 15.87 24.56 -22.66
C TYR A 351 15.47 24.55 -24.14
N VAL A 352 14.22 24.86 -24.49
CA VAL A 352 13.71 24.87 -25.85
C VAL A 352 14.02 26.23 -26.52
N THR A 353 14.90 26.20 -27.51
CA THR A 353 15.36 27.41 -28.24
C THR A 353 14.87 27.47 -29.69
N GLY A 354 14.22 26.42 -30.20
CA GLY A 354 13.73 26.37 -31.60
C GLY A 354 12.65 25.30 -31.76
N LEU A 355 11.77 25.49 -32.73
CA LEU A 355 10.69 24.57 -33.08
C LEU A 355 11.15 23.32 -33.87
N PRO A 356 12.20 23.37 -34.71
CA PRO A 356 12.58 22.19 -35.50
C PRO A 356 12.90 20.97 -34.67
N ASP A 357 13.60 21.14 -33.54
CA ASP A 357 14.04 20.06 -32.63
C ASP A 357 13.26 20.03 -31.31
N LEU A 358 12.04 20.54 -31.30
CA LEU A 358 11.16 20.64 -30.14
C LEU A 358 10.87 19.29 -29.51
N GLY A 359 10.49 18.28 -30.30
CA GLY A 359 10.17 16.94 -29.83
C GLY A 359 11.37 16.31 -29.11
N ARG A 360 12.56 16.39 -29.70
CA ARG A 360 13.81 15.90 -29.11
C ARG A 360 14.12 16.61 -27.79
N ARG A 361 13.95 17.94 -27.73
CA ARG A 361 14.26 18.70 -26.51
C ARG A 361 13.30 18.38 -25.38
N ILE A 362 12.02 18.31 -25.65
CA ILE A 362 11.00 17.89 -24.65
C ILE A 362 11.24 16.45 -24.24
N GLY A 363 11.53 15.56 -25.21
CA GLY A 363 11.88 14.18 -24.90
C GLY A 363 13.11 14.04 -23.99
N ASN A 364 14.15 14.84 -24.20
CA ASN A 364 15.33 14.83 -23.34
C ASN A 364 15.03 15.36 -21.93
N ILE A 365 14.30 16.48 -21.81
CA ILE A 365 13.90 17.05 -20.51
C ILE A 365 13.09 16.02 -19.71
N TYR A 366 12.05 15.51 -20.33
CA TYR A 366 11.15 14.54 -19.66
C TYR A 366 11.89 13.24 -19.35
N GLY A 367 12.67 12.72 -20.30
CA GLY A 367 13.42 11.49 -20.12
C GLY A 367 14.49 11.56 -19.03
N VAL A 368 15.26 12.65 -18.96
CA VAL A 368 16.29 12.82 -17.91
C VAL A 368 15.66 13.04 -16.54
N ASN A 369 14.59 13.81 -16.46
CA ASN A 369 13.86 13.98 -15.21
C ASN A 369 13.27 12.65 -14.70
N THR A 370 12.67 11.89 -15.61
CA THR A 370 12.11 10.56 -15.27
C THR A 370 13.21 9.55 -14.89
N ALA A 371 14.37 9.58 -15.58
CA ALA A 371 15.51 8.76 -15.18
C ALA A 371 16.02 9.14 -13.78
N GLY A 372 16.13 10.44 -13.49
CA GLY A 372 16.42 10.90 -12.13
C GLY A 372 15.41 10.39 -11.11
N ALA A 373 14.13 10.48 -11.42
CA ALA A 373 13.03 9.99 -10.59
C ALA A 373 13.16 8.49 -10.25
N ILE A 374 13.52 7.65 -11.22
CA ILE A 374 13.78 6.21 -11.01
C ILE A 374 14.87 6.01 -9.96
N PHE A 375 16.02 6.66 -10.16
CA PHE A 375 17.14 6.53 -9.23
C PHE A 375 16.80 7.12 -7.86
N GLY A 376 15.99 8.18 -7.80
CA GLY A 376 15.52 8.79 -6.56
C GLY A 376 14.60 7.87 -5.75
N ALA A 377 13.62 7.25 -6.39
CA ALA A 377 12.73 6.29 -5.75
C ALA A 377 13.51 5.07 -5.23
N PHE A 378 14.41 4.53 -6.06
CA PHE A 378 15.29 3.43 -5.67
C PHE A 378 16.20 3.82 -4.49
N ALA A 379 16.90 4.94 -4.58
CA ALA A 379 17.79 5.38 -3.52
C ALA A 379 17.06 5.66 -2.21
N ALA A 380 15.88 6.28 -2.26
CA ALA A 380 15.08 6.54 -1.06
C ALA A 380 14.66 5.24 -0.36
N GLY A 381 14.10 4.27 -1.09
CA GLY A 381 13.59 3.03 -0.53
C GLY A 381 14.69 2.07 -0.05
N PHE A 382 15.78 1.93 -0.83
CA PHE A 382 16.77 0.87 -0.60
C PHE A 382 18.08 1.35 0.02
N ILE A 383 18.37 2.65 -0.01
CA ILE A 383 19.64 3.18 0.48
C ILE A 383 19.42 4.18 1.61
N LEU A 384 18.64 5.24 1.37
CA LEU A 384 18.53 6.33 2.34
C LEU A 384 17.76 5.90 3.59
N ILE A 385 16.56 5.31 3.43
CA ILE A 385 15.76 4.89 4.59
C ILE A 385 16.52 3.87 5.45
N PRO A 386 17.12 2.79 4.90
CA PRO A 386 17.91 1.88 5.72
C PRO A 386 19.17 2.51 6.34
N ALA A 387 19.80 3.50 5.69
CA ALA A 387 21.06 4.07 6.15
C ALA A 387 20.89 5.19 7.19
N VAL A 388 19.90 6.05 7.02
CA VAL A 388 19.71 7.27 7.82
C VAL A 388 18.29 7.43 8.41
N GLY A 389 17.45 6.42 8.23
CA GLY A 389 16.06 6.43 8.65
C GLY A 389 15.16 7.29 7.75
N THR A 390 13.87 7.21 7.99
CA THR A 390 12.88 7.92 7.16
C THR A 390 13.00 9.45 7.32
N GLN A 391 13.21 9.96 8.52
CA GLN A 391 13.39 11.39 8.77
C GLN A 391 14.69 11.91 8.15
N GLY A 392 15.82 11.23 8.39
CA GLY A 392 17.11 11.60 7.80
C GLY A 392 17.11 11.58 6.28
N SER A 393 16.27 10.73 5.67
CA SER A 393 16.08 10.73 4.21
C SER A 393 15.47 12.03 3.70
N ILE A 394 14.50 12.63 4.41
CA ILE A 394 13.97 13.96 4.08
C ILE A 394 15.07 15.01 4.17
N ASP A 395 15.90 14.97 5.23
CA ASP A 395 16.99 15.91 5.43
C ASP A 395 17.98 15.85 4.26
N VAL A 396 18.41 14.65 3.87
CA VAL A 396 19.31 14.46 2.72
C VAL A 396 18.70 15.03 1.44
N LEU A 397 17.45 14.71 1.14
CA LEU A 397 16.75 15.20 -0.06
C LEU A 397 16.57 16.72 -0.02
N ALA A 398 16.28 17.30 1.15
CA ALA A 398 16.16 18.75 1.32
C ALA A 398 17.49 19.46 1.07
N TRP A 399 18.58 18.93 1.63
CA TRP A 399 19.91 19.46 1.37
C TRP A 399 20.35 19.33 -0.09
N MET A 400 19.96 18.24 -0.77
CA MET A 400 20.21 18.11 -2.22
C MET A 400 19.52 19.23 -3.00
N ASN A 401 18.27 19.58 -2.71
CA ASN A 401 17.58 20.72 -3.33
C ASN A 401 18.26 22.05 -3.01
N VAL A 402 18.69 22.26 -1.77
CA VAL A 402 19.41 23.49 -1.38
C VAL A 402 20.71 23.61 -2.15
N VAL A 403 21.51 22.56 -2.21
CA VAL A 403 22.78 22.54 -2.95
C VAL A 403 22.53 22.78 -4.45
N LEU A 404 21.49 22.15 -5.02
CA LEU A 404 21.09 22.36 -6.40
C LEU A 404 20.68 23.80 -6.67
N GLY A 405 19.82 24.37 -5.83
CA GLY A 405 19.38 25.76 -5.94
C GLY A 405 20.51 26.77 -5.79
N VAL A 406 21.43 26.54 -4.85
CA VAL A 406 22.66 27.36 -4.70
C VAL A 406 23.54 27.25 -5.94
N GLY A 407 23.74 26.03 -6.47
CA GLY A 407 24.53 25.82 -7.69
C GLY A 407 23.96 26.56 -8.89
N LEU A 408 22.64 26.50 -9.10
CA LEU A 408 21.95 27.24 -10.16
C LEU A 408 22.03 28.76 -9.95
N LEU A 409 21.91 29.24 -8.70
CA LEU A 409 22.05 30.66 -8.38
C LEU A 409 23.48 31.17 -8.65
N LEU A 410 24.50 30.40 -8.30
CA LEU A 410 25.89 30.71 -8.58
C LEU A 410 26.16 30.74 -10.08
N ALA A 411 25.62 29.82 -10.85
CA ALA A 411 25.74 29.78 -12.31
C ALA A 411 24.99 30.91 -13.05
N ASN A 412 24.02 31.54 -12.38
CA ASN A 412 23.27 32.66 -12.94
C ASN A 412 24.18 33.89 -13.05
N THR A 413 24.30 34.49 -14.24
CA THR A 413 25.16 35.64 -14.49
C THR A 413 24.45 36.99 -14.36
N THR A 414 23.14 37.02 -14.26
CA THR A 414 22.34 38.25 -14.22
C THR A 414 22.26 38.83 -12.80
N VAL A 415 22.36 37.95 -11.76
CA VAL A 415 22.28 38.33 -10.36
C VAL A 415 23.64 38.80 -9.84
N ARG A 416 23.69 39.96 -9.19
CA ARG A 416 24.92 40.51 -8.61
C ARG A 416 25.49 39.56 -7.52
N ALA A 417 26.82 39.45 -7.47
CA ALA A 417 27.52 38.57 -6.51
C ALA A 417 27.14 38.84 -5.03
N ARG A 418 27.00 40.11 -4.65
CA ARG A 418 26.55 40.47 -3.29
C ARG A 418 25.14 39.98 -2.99
N SER A 419 24.21 40.11 -3.95
CA SER A 419 22.82 39.59 -3.75
C SER A 419 22.80 38.08 -3.63
N LYS A 420 23.61 37.36 -4.45
CA LYS A 420 23.75 35.90 -4.28
C LYS A 420 24.24 35.53 -2.90
N ALA A 421 25.31 36.18 -2.41
CA ALA A 421 25.90 35.92 -1.11
C ALA A 421 24.86 36.14 0.02
N TYR A 422 24.12 37.26 -0.03
CA TYR A 422 23.03 37.51 0.96
C TYR A 422 21.91 36.48 0.89
N THR A 423 21.47 36.11 -0.31
CA THR A 423 20.40 35.09 -0.45
C THR A 423 20.86 33.74 0.08
N ILE A 424 22.07 33.28 -0.28
CA ILE A 424 22.63 32.02 0.21
C ILE A 424 22.80 32.03 1.71
N ALA A 425 23.35 33.12 2.29
CA ALA A 425 23.54 33.24 3.73
C ALA A 425 22.21 33.26 4.48
N ALA A 426 21.27 34.10 4.06
CA ALA A 426 19.95 34.19 4.71
C ALA A 426 19.18 32.86 4.62
N PHE A 427 19.15 32.25 3.45
CA PHE A 427 18.47 30.99 3.23
C PHE A 427 19.15 29.84 3.99
N GLY A 428 20.49 29.78 3.97
CA GLY A 428 21.28 28.80 4.71
C GLY A 428 21.02 28.88 6.21
N VAL A 429 20.96 30.10 6.77
CA VAL A 429 20.61 30.30 8.19
C VAL A 429 19.22 29.74 8.49
N VAL A 430 18.21 30.03 7.67
CA VAL A 430 16.84 29.51 7.86
C VAL A 430 16.81 28.00 7.85
N VAL A 431 17.45 27.37 6.87
CA VAL A 431 17.51 25.90 6.72
C VAL A 431 18.23 25.26 7.91
N ILE A 432 19.39 25.83 8.32
CA ILE A 432 20.16 25.32 9.46
C ILE A 432 19.33 25.45 10.76
N VAL A 433 18.65 26.58 10.97
CA VAL A 433 17.82 26.78 12.17
C VAL A 433 16.64 25.80 12.18
N LEU A 434 15.94 25.62 11.05
CA LEU A 434 14.85 24.64 10.96
C LEU A 434 15.35 23.22 11.23
N ASN A 435 16.48 22.83 10.65
CA ASN A 435 17.06 21.52 10.86
C ASN A 435 17.51 21.32 12.32
N ALA A 436 18.14 22.33 12.93
CA ALA A 436 18.57 22.28 14.32
C ALA A 436 17.40 22.24 15.34
N LEU A 437 16.26 22.84 14.99
CA LEU A 437 15.04 22.81 15.81
C LEU A 437 14.19 21.55 15.58
N MET A 438 14.55 20.72 14.60
CA MET A 438 13.80 19.52 14.28
C MET A 438 13.96 18.47 15.38
N PRO A 439 12.86 17.91 15.92
CA PRO A 439 12.95 16.82 16.89
C PRO A 439 13.64 15.60 16.25
N GLY A 440 14.69 15.11 16.90
CA GLY A 440 15.48 13.98 16.39
C GLY A 440 14.71 12.65 16.25
N ASP A 441 13.57 12.54 16.93
CA ASP A 441 12.79 11.30 17.05
C ASP A 441 11.32 11.49 16.60
N MET A 442 11.06 12.37 15.62
CA MET A 442 9.69 12.68 15.20
C MET A 442 8.93 11.42 14.77
N VAL A 443 9.56 10.51 14.00
CA VAL A 443 8.93 9.27 13.55
C VAL A 443 8.53 8.40 14.74
N LYS A 444 9.40 8.26 15.74
CA LYS A 444 9.10 7.50 16.98
C LYS A 444 7.93 8.12 17.76
N GLN A 445 7.85 9.45 17.79
CA GLN A 445 6.75 10.17 18.45
C GLN A 445 5.42 10.02 17.71
N LEU A 446 5.47 9.90 16.38
CA LEU A 446 4.29 9.74 15.53
C LEU A 446 3.73 8.31 15.55
N ILE A 447 4.56 7.31 15.82
CA ILE A 447 4.10 5.92 15.92
C ILE A 447 3.26 5.74 17.18
N GLY A 448 1.98 5.38 17.01
CA GLY A 448 1.07 5.19 18.15
C GLY A 448 0.48 6.47 18.74
N TRP A 449 0.59 7.59 18.03
CA TRP A 449 -0.13 8.79 18.45
C TRP A 449 -1.65 8.49 18.57
N GLY A 450 -2.31 9.08 19.55
CA GLY A 450 -3.74 8.82 19.82
C GLY A 450 -3.99 7.58 20.68
N GLU A 451 -2.98 6.77 20.94
CA GLU A 451 -2.99 5.71 21.94
C GLU A 451 -2.47 6.20 23.30
N ARG A 452 -2.56 5.35 24.32
CA ARG A 452 -1.92 5.65 25.61
C ARG A 452 -0.41 5.74 25.41
N PRO A 453 0.29 6.64 26.12
CA PRO A 453 1.74 6.72 26.02
C PRO A 453 2.37 5.37 26.40
N GLY A 454 3.19 4.84 25.49
CA GLY A 454 4.00 3.65 25.71
C GLY A 454 5.48 3.98 25.55
N THR A 455 6.35 3.24 26.23
CA THR A 455 7.80 3.38 26.06
C THR A 455 8.27 2.56 24.87
N VAL A 456 8.94 3.18 23.89
CA VAL A 456 9.54 2.48 22.75
C VAL A 456 10.80 1.75 23.26
N VAL A 457 10.78 0.42 23.21
CA VAL A 457 11.90 -0.44 23.65
C VAL A 457 12.72 -1.00 22.50
N HIS A 458 12.16 -1.00 21.29
CA HIS A 458 12.85 -1.38 20.07
C HIS A 458 12.32 -0.53 18.92
N PHE A 459 13.23 -0.13 18.02
CA PHE A 459 12.86 0.63 16.82
C PHE A 459 13.86 0.33 15.71
N ASP A 460 13.34 -0.09 14.57
CA ASP A 460 14.13 -0.41 13.37
C ASP A 460 13.40 0.05 12.12
N GLU A 461 14.15 0.57 11.17
CA GLU A 461 13.65 1.02 9.85
C GLU A 461 14.45 0.35 8.74
N ASP A 462 13.82 -0.55 8.03
CA ASP A 462 14.41 -1.16 6.85
C ASP A 462 13.60 -0.88 5.58
N ALA A 463 14.00 -1.47 4.46
CA ALA A 463 13.27 -1.35 3.21
C ALA A 463 11.86 -1.97 3.29
N GLY A 464 11.66 -3.01 4.12
CA GLY A 464 10.38 -3.71 4.27
C GLY A 464 9.37 -2.96 5.13
N GLY A 465 9.82 -2.15 6.09
CA GLY A 465 8.91 -1.44 6.98
C GLY A 465 9.60 -0.74 8.14
N THR A 466 8.82 -0.01 8.92
CA THR A 466 9.22 0.53 10.21
C THR A 466 8.66 -0.37 11.29
N VAL A 467 9.52 -1.02 12.06
CA VAL A 467 9.16 -1.92 13.16
C VAL A 467 9.48 -1.26 14.48
N SER A 468 8.52 -1.27 15.39
CA SER A 468 8.74 -0.77 16.75
C SER A 468 8.06 -1.66 17.78
N VAL A 469 8.66 -1.76 18.96
CA VAL A 469 8.08 -2.46 20.12
C VAL A 469 7.86 -1.46 21.23
N HIS A 470 6.65 -1.45 21.74
CA HIS A 470 6.20 -0.52 22.77
C HIS A 470 5.80 -1.26 24.04
N ASP A 471 6.26 -0.79 25.19
CA ASP A 471 5.81 -1.23 26.50
C ASP A 471 4.75 -0.27 27.05
N TYR A 472 3.62 -0.83 27.46
CA TYR A 472 2.51 -0.10 28.05
C TYR A 472 2.32 -0.49 29.51
N ASP A 473 1.56 0.32 30.25
CA ASP A 473 1.19 0.05 31.62
C ASP A 473 0.55 -1.33 31.77
N GLY A 474 0.89 -2.04 32.85
CA GLY A 474 0.37 -3.39 33.11
C GLY A 474 1.17 -4.50 32.46
N GLY A 475 2.36 -4.21 31.93
CA GLY A 475 3.26 -5.20 31.32
C GLY A 475 2.82 -5.66 29.93
N ILE A 476 1.97 -4.88 29.27
CA ILE A 476 1.54 -5.17 27.89
C ILE A 476 2.61 -4.65 26.93
N ARG A 477 3.12 -5.53 26.11
CA ARG A 477 4.05 -5.23 25.01
C ARG A 477 3.34 -5.34 23.68
N VAL A 478 3.62 -4.42 22.74
CA VAL A 478 3.00 -4.39 21.42
C VAL A 478 4.06 -4.21 20.35
N LEU A 479 4.14 -5.16 19.41
CA LEU A 479 4.86 -4.99 18.15
C LEU A 479 3.99 -4.17 17.20
N LYS A 480 4.60 -3.16 16.59
CA LYS A 480 3.95 -2.35 15.54
C LYS A 480 4.76 -2.43 14.26
N VAL A 481 4.07 -2.58 13.15
CA VAL A 481 4.64 -2.52 11.80
C VAL A 481 3.96 -1.37 11.04
N ASN A 482 4.76 -0.46 10.52
CA ASN A 482 4.28 0.76 9.85
C ASN A 482 3.24 1.55 10.67
N GLY A 483 3.39 1.56 12.00
CA GLY A 483 2.48 2.21 12.94
C GLY A 483 1.23 1.41 13.31
N GLY A 484 0.92 0.32 12.62
CA GLY A 484 -0.16 -0.62 12.96
C GLY A 484 0.22 -1.54 14.12
N SER A 485 -0.71 -1.76 15.06
CA SER A 485 -0.51 -2.69 16.19
C SER A 485 -0.79 -4.12 15.73
N GLU A 486 0.26 -4.95 15.62
CA GLU A 486 0.18 -6.31 15.05
C GLU A 486 0.18 -7.39 16.15
N VAL A 487 1.10 -7.30 17.12
CA VAL A 487 1.25 -8.34 18.16
C VAL A 487 1.18 -7.74 19.55
N PRO A 488 -0.03 -7.54 20.10
CA PRO A 488 -0.17 -7.16 21.51
C PRO A 488 -0.06 -8.40 22.43
N THR A 489 0.63 -8.25 23.57
CA THR A 489 0.73 -9.32 24.60
C THR A 489 -0.41 -9.26 25.62
N THR A 490 -1.61 -8.89 25.19
CA THR A 490 -2.81 -8.99 26.04
C THR A 490 -3.19 -10.45 26.24
N PHE A 491 -3.94 -10.72 27.31
CA PHE A 491 -4.41 -12.10 27.57
C PHE A 491 -5.16 -12.69 26.36
N ALA A 492 -6.09 -11.93 25.77
CA ALA A 492 -6.86 -12.39 24.62
C ALA A 492 -5.98 -12.70 23.41
N SER A 493 -4.97 -11.87 23.16
CA SER A 493 -4.03 -12.07 22.04
C SER A 493 -3.12 -13.29 22.28
N LEU A 494 -2.57 -13.43 23.49
CA LEU A 494 -1.76 -14.60 23.85
C LEU A 494 -2.57 -15.90 23.76
N GLN A 495 -3.83 -15.88 24.22
CA GLN A 495 -4.74 -17.01 24.09
C GLN A 495 -4.92 -17.42 22.62
N THR A 496 -5.08 -16.41 21.74
CA THR A 496 -5.30 -16.63 20.31
C THR A 496 -4.05 -17.15 19.61
N PHE A 497 -2.90 -16.50 19.77
CA PHE A 497 -1.66 -16.91 19.11
C PHE A 497 -1.25 -18.34 19.52
N ARG A 498 -1.40 -18.67 20.80
CA ARG A 498 -1.08 -20.01 21.30
C ARG A 498 -2.08 -21.05 20.83
N LEU A 499 -3.37 -20.70 20.79
CA LEU A 499 -4.38 -21.58 20.22
C LEU A 499 -4.14 -21.81 18.73
N LEU A 500 -3.82 -20.76 17.95
CA LEU A 500 -3.53 -20.86 16.51
C LEU A 500 -2.36 -21.81 16.24
N GLY A 501 -1.29 -21.72 17.03
CA GLY A 501 -0.13 -22.61 16.89
C GLY A 501 -0.34 -24.02 17.45
N THR A 502 -1.40 -24.25 18.24
CA THR A 502 -1.62 -25.56 18.89
C THR A 502 -2.80 -26.30 18.29
N LEU A 503 -3.90 -25.62 18.00
CA LEU A 503 -5.17 -26.21 17.58
C LEU A 503 -5.05 -27.13 16.35
N PRO A 504 -4.48 -26.68 15.20
CA PRO A 504 -4.43 -27.51 14.02
C PRO A 504 -3.52 -28.73 14.23
N LEU A 505 -2.42 -28.61 14.98
CA LEU A 505 -1.49 -29.71 15.23
C LEU A 505 -2.11 -30.76 16.18
N VAL A 506 -2.81 -30.32 17.21
CA VAL A 506 -3.42 -31.24 18.18
C VAL A 506 -4.59 -32.03 17.56
N LEU A 507 -5.29 -31.43 16.61
CA LEU A 507 -6.41 -32.06 15.91
C LEU A 507 -5.96 -32.93 14.71
N HIS A 508 -4.84 -32.60 14.06
CA HIS A 508 -4.32 -33.39 12.94
C HIS A 508 -3.73 -34.74 13.41
N PRO A 509 -3.96 -35.87 12.72
CA PRO A 509 -3.44 -37.17 13.13
C PRO A 509 -1.91 -37.22 13.28
N GLU A 510 -1.16 -36.74 12.32
CA GLU A 510 0.32 -36.74 12.23
C GLU A 510 0.82 -35.41 11.67
N PRO A 511 0.99 -34.35 12.51
CA PRO A 511 1.39 -33.02 12.04
C PRO A 511 2.93 -32.88 11.97
N ASP A 512 3.56 -33.59 11.03
CA ASP A 512 5.02 -33.66 10.90
C ASP A 512 5.60 -32.46 10.15
N ASP A 513 5.00 -32.03 9.06
CA ASP A 513 5.49 -30.98 8.18
C ASP A 513 4.55 -29.76 8.27
N VAL A 514 5.07 -28.63 8.79
CA VAL A 514 4.26 -27.47 9.15
C VAL A 514 4.78 -26.21 8.47
N LEU A 515 3.90 -25.46 7.84
CA LEU A 515 4.19 -24.11 7.33
C LEU A 515 3.49 -23.08 8.24
N VAL A 516 4.25 -22.09 8.70
CA VAL A 516 3.75 -20.90 9.40
C VAL A 516 3.99 -19.66 8.54
N ILE A 517 2.93 -18.97 8.14
CA ILE A 517 2.99 -17.72 7.37
C ILE A 517 2.79 -16.56 8.32
N ALA A 518 3.73 -15.64 8.34
CA ALA A 518 3.98 -14.55 9.26
C ALA A 518 4.54 -15.00 10.62
N PHE A 519 5.68 -14.38 10.97
CA PHE A 519 6.39 -14.65 12.21
C PHE A 519 5.80 -13.86 13.40
N GLY A 520 5.45 -12.60 13.17
CA GLY A 520 4.95 -11.68 14.19
C GLY A 520 5.90 -11.56 15.39
N GLY A 521 5.40 -11.86 16.61
CA GLY A 521 6.20 -11.92 17.84
C GLY A 521 6.85 -13.28 18.10
N GLY A 522 6.71 -14.25 17.19
CA GLY A 522 7.18 -15.62 17.34
C GLY A 522 6.36 -16.46 18.33
N ILE A 523 5.18 -16.01 18.77
CA ILE A 523 4.36 -16.68 19.80
C ILE A 523 3.66 -17.88 19.18
N THR A 524 3.05 -17.73 18.02
CA THR A 524 2.42 -18.81 17.25
C THR A 524 3.45 -19.87 16.88
N LEU A 525 4.58 -19.44 16.29
CA LEU A 525 5.69 -20.34 15.92
C LEU A 525 6.22 -21.11 17.12
N SER A 526 6.38 -20.46 18.27
CA SER A 526 6.82 -21.13 19.51
C SER A 526 5.82 -22.20 20.00
N SER A 527 4.53 -21.97 19.78
CA SER A 527 3.48 -22.95 20.14
C SER A 527 3.48 -24.15 19.19
N VAL A 528 3.82 -23.95 17.91
CA VAL A 528 4.05 -25.00 16.92
C VAL A 528 5.27 -25.82 17.30
N GLU A 529 6.40 -25.19 17.51
CA GLU A 529 7.69 -25.82 17.79
C GLU A 529 7.65 -26.71 19.05
N ARG A 530 6.90 -26.28 20.06
CA ARG A 530 6.65 -27.07 21.29
C ARG A 530 5.90 -28.39 21.07
N GLN A 531 5.20 -28.55 19.92
CA GLN A 531 4.53 -29.80 19.56
C GLN A 531 5.52 -30.82 18.92
N HIS A 532 6.76 -30.38 18.65
CA HIS A 532 7.85 -31.18 18.05
C HIS A 532 7.50 -31.77 16.67
N PRO A 533 6.98 -30.99 15.72
CA PRO A 533 6.87 -31.47 14.34
C PRO A 533 8.28 -31.77 13.78
N ARG A 534 8.34 -32.62 12.76
CA ARG A 534 9.58 -33.04 12.13
C ARG A 534 10.25 -31.88 11.36
N HIS A 535 9.44 -31.03 10.74
CA HIS A 535 9.90 -29.91 9.94
C HIS A 535 8.96 -28.71 10.06
N ILE A 536 9.53 -27.52 10.20
CA ILE A 536 8.80 -26.26 10.28
C ILE A 536 9.45 -25.26 9.33
N ASP A 537 8.68 -24.76 8.37
CA ASP A 537 8.99 -23.55 7.62
C ASP A 537 8.20 -22.38 8.21
N CYS A 538 8.88 -21.29 8.56
CA CYS A 538 8.26 -20.05 8.97
C CYS A 538 8.65 -18.93 8.02
N VAL A 539 7.67 -18.32 7.36
CA VAL A 539 7.91 -17.29 6.32
C VAL A 539 7.51 -15.92 6.85
N GLU A 540 8.45 -14.96 6.79
CA GLU A 540 8.24 -13.58 7.21
C GLU A 540 8.76 -12.62 6.14
N VAL A 541 7.98 -11.59 5.80
CA VAL A 541 8.33 -10.65 4.73
C VAL A 541 9.21 -9.49 5.22
N VAL A 542 9.16 -9.16 6.51
CA VAL A 542 9.90 -8.03 7.12
C VAL A 542 11.01 -8.53 8.04
N PRO A 543 12.29 -8.45 7.63
CA PRO A 543 13.43 -8.94 8.45
C PRO A 543 13.47 -8.32 9.85
N ALA A 544 13.14 -7.04 9.98
CA ALA A 544 13.12 -6.32 11.25
C ALA A 544 12.09 -6.90 12.26
N VAL A 545 11.02 -7.56 11.78
CA VAL A 545 10.06 -8.27 12.64
C VAL A 545 10.73 -9.47 13.31
N VAL A 546 11.51 -10.25 12.56
CA VAL A 546 12.26 -11.38 13.11
C VAL A 546 13.33 -10.89 14.10
N ALA A 547 14.03 -9.79 13.79
CA ALA A 547 15.00 -9.17 14.68
C ALA A 547 14.39 -8.69 16.00
N ALA A 548 13.12 -8.27 15.99
CA ALA A 548 12.39 -7.84 17.19
C ALA A 548 11.98 -9.00 18.13
N ALA A 549 12.13 -10.27 17.72
CA ALA A 549 11.68 -11.46 18.45
C ALA A 549 12.18 -11.53 19.90
N ALA A 550 13.41 -11.07 20.16
CA ALA A 550 14.01 -11.09 21.48
C ALA A 550 13.22 -10.24 22.50
N ASN A 551 12.52 -9.22 22.03
CA ASN A 551 11.66 -8.40 22.88
C ASN A 551 10.44 -9.18 23.41
N PHE A 552 10.09 -10.30 22.82
CA PHE A 552 8.97 -11.16 23.21
C PHE A 552 9.40 -12.45 23.91
N ALA A 553 10.65 -12.54 24.39
CA ALA A 553 11.27 -13.72 25.00
C ALA A 553 10.40 -14.40 26.09
N GLN A 554 9.68 -13.62 26.88
CA GLN A 554 8.78 -14.12 27.93
C GLN A 554 7.55 -14.84 27.38
N HIS A 555 7.12 -14.56 26.14
CA HIS A 555 5.89 -15.07 25.54
C HIS A 555 6.14 -16.07 24.40
N ASN A 556 7.29 -15.97 23.72
CA ASN A 556 7.66 -16.79 22.58
C ASN A 556 8.67 -17.89 22.93
N ASN A 557 8.85 -18.19 24.22
CA ASN A 557 9.76 -19.24 24.68
C ASN A 557 11.19 -19.14 24.10
N ARG A 558 11.66 -17.87 23.86
CA ARG A 558 12.98 -17.61 23.27
C ARG A 558 13.22 -18.36 21.94
N ILE A 559 12.20 -18.48 21.09
CA ILE A 559 12.25 -19.23 19.82
C ILE A 559 13.41 -18.80 18.92
N PHE A 560 13.80 -17.53 19.01
CA PHE A 560 14.94 -16.96 18.28
C PHE A 560 16.30 -17.61 18.61
N GLU A 561 16.43 -18.31 19.74
CA GLU A 561 17.63 -19.09 20.09
C GLU A 561 17.68 -20.46 19.40
N ARG A 562 16.63 -20.80 18.64
CA ARG A 562 16.51 -22.09 17.96
C ARG A 562 16.46 -21.99 16.44
N PHE A 563 16.72 -20.80 15.88
CA PHE A 563 16.70 -20.60 14.42
C PHE A 563 17.81 -21.37 13.67
N ASP A 564 18.82 -21.86 14.38
CA ASP A 564 19.89 -22.71 13.86
C ASP A 564 19.56 -24.21 13.91
N GLN A 565 18.42 -24.60 14.46
CA GLN A 565 18.01 -26.00 14.54
C GLN A 565 17.56 -26.52 13.17
N PRO A 566 17.96 -27.74 12.80
CA PRO A 566 17.76 -28.28 11.44
C PRO A 566 16.28 -28.54 11.08
N HIS A 567 15.39 -28.57 12.07
CA HIS A 567 13.96 -28.78 11.86
C HIS A 567 13.17 -27.47 11.72
N LEU A 568 13.82 -26.32 11.93
CA LEU A 568 13.16 -25.00 11.90
C LEU A 568 13.85 -24.08 10.91
N ASN A 569 13.16 -23.70 9.84
CA ASN A 569 13.62 -22.73 8.86
C ASN A 569 12.84 -21.42 9.02
N VAL A 570 13.53 -20.31 9.25
CA VAL A 570 12.94 -18.97 9.16
C VAL A 570 13.35 -18.35 7.83
N ILE A 571 12.37 -18.15 6.95
CA ILE A 571 12.56 -17.77 5.56
C ILE A 571 12.09 -16.32 5.38
N ILE A 572 12.99 -15.44 4.94
CA ILE A 572 12.62 -14.06 4.60
C ILE A 572 12.09 -14.04 3.16
N ASP A 573 10.77 -14.07 3.03
CA ASP A 573 10.06 -14.05 1.74
C ASP A 573 8.61 -13.63 1.94
N ASP A 574 7.91 -13.33 0.85
CA ASP A 574 6.46 -13.16 0.85
C ASP A 574 5.78 -14.53 1.01
N GLY A 575 4.86 -14.64 1.98
CA GLY A 575 4.21 -15.91 2.33
C GLY A 575 3.44 -16.54 1.17
N ARG A 576 2.74 -15.73 0.35
CA ARG A 576 2.01 -16.20 -0.83
C ARG A 576 2.97 -16.68 -1.93
N ASN A 577 4.05 -15.96 -2.15
CA ASN A 577 5.09 -16.33 -3.11
C ASN A 577 5.80 -17.61 -2.70
N HIS A 578 6.06 -17.78 -1.42
CA HIS A 578 6.63 -19.02 -0.90
C HIS A 578 5.70 -20.20 -1.20
N VAL A 579 4.42 -20.10 -0.85
CA VAL A 579 3.42 -21.14 -1.16
C VAL A 579 3.36 -21.43 -2.67
N LEU A 580 3.42 -20.40 -3.52
CA LEU A 580 3.39 -20.58 -4.97
C LEU A 580 4.62 -21.36 -5.50
N ARG A 581 5.82 -21.06 -4.95
CA ARG A 581 7.11 -21.57 -5.48
C ARG A 581 7.61 -22.85 -4.82
N THR A 582 7.25 -23.08 -3.56
CA THR A 582 7.74 -24.27 -2.84
C THR A 582 7.31 -25.56 -3.52
N SER A 583 8.19 -26.54 -3.53
CA SER A 583 7.86 -27.93 -3.89
C SER A 583 7.36 -28.76 -2.71
N GLU A 584 7.56 -28.27 -1.50
CA GLU A 584 7.19 -28.97 -0.27
C GLU A 584 5.65 -29.05 -0.12
N ARG A 585 5.20 -30.07 0.59
CA ARG A 585 3.82 -30.28 1.02
C ARG A 585 3.78 -30.40 2.52
N TYR A 586 2.75 -29.85 3.11
CA TYR A 586 2.62 -29.71 4.55
C TYR A 586 1.38 -30.45 5.06
N ASP A 587 1.48 -31.02 6.25
CA ASP A 587 0.33 -31.55 6.96
C ASP A 587 -0.54 -30.44 7.53
N VAL A 588 0.13 -29.35 7.93
CA VAL A 588 -0.55 -28.18 8.49
C VAL A 588 0.02 -26.90 7.89
N ILE A 589 -0.85 -26.01 7.41
CA ILE A 589 -0.52 -24.65 7.03
C ILE A 589 -1.22 -23.69 7.98
N ILE A 590 -0.45 -22.84 8.65
CA ILE A 590 -0.95 -21.80 9.57
C ILE A 590 -0.67 -20.44 8.97
N SER A 591 -1.71 -19.62 8.80
CA SER A 591 -1.57 -18.22 8.40
C SER A 591 -1.90 -17.31 9.58
N ASP A 592 -0.85 -16.76 10.21
CA ASP A 592 -0.94 -15.74 11.27
C ASP A 592 -0.77 -14.33 10.67
N ALA A 593 -1.36 -14.12 9.50
CA ALA A 593 -1.24 -12.91 8.73
C ALA A 593 -1.84 -11.70 9.46
N THR A 594 -1.35 -10.51 9.11
CA THR A 594 -1.86 -9.25 9.64
C THR A 594 -3.31 -8.97 9.19
N HIS A 595 -3.90 -7.90 9.67
CA HIS A 595 -5.31 -7.56 9.43
C HIS A 595 -5.67 -7.56 7.94
N PRO A 596 -6.73 -8.28 7.48
CA PRO A 596 -7.06 -8.48 6.06
C PRO A 596 -7.32 -7.20 5.25
N GLY A 597 -7.65 -6.10 5.90
CA GLY A 597 -7.86 -4.82 5.23
C GLY A 597 -6.58 -3.99 5.05
N THR A 598 -5.37 -4.45 5.42
CA THR A 598 -4.12 -3.76 5.08
C THR A 598 -3.80 -3.92 3.59
N ALA A 599 -3.04 -2.98 3.04
CA ALA A 599 -2.65 -3.04 1.62
C ALA A 599 -1.84 -4.31 1.29
N ASP A 600 -1.22 -4.89 2.31
CA ASP A 600 -0.24 -5.96 2.20
C ASP A 600 -0.84 -7.35 2.45
N SER A 601 -1.93 -7.45 3.23
CA SER A 601 -2.42 -8.75 3.72
C SER A 601 -3.68 -9.24 3.02
N TRP A 602 -4.44 -8.38 2.33
CA TRP A 602 -5.67 -8.80 1.66
C TRP A 602 -5.47 -9.96 0.69
N VAL A 603 -4.27 -10.09 0.10
CA VAL A 603 -3.87 -11.15 -0.83
C VAL A 603 -3.82 -12.54 -0.17
N LEU A 604 -3.74 -12.59 1.17
CA LEU A 604 -3.75 -13.80 1.97
C LEU A 604 -5.16 -14.22 2.42
N TYR A 605 -6.20 -13.55 1.91
CA TYR A 605 -7.61 -13.78 2.20
C TYR A 605 -8.45 -13.91 0.93
N THR A 606 -7.81 -14.30 -0.20
CA THR A 606 -8.47 -14.52 -1.50
C THR A 606 -8.70 -16.00 -1.76
N GLU A 607 -9.67 -16.29 -2.60
CA GLU A 607 -9.98 -17.65 -3.04
C GLU A 607 -8.75 -18.33 -3.65
N GLU A 608 -8.01 -17.60 -4.51
CA GLU A 608 -6.82 -18.10 -5.19
C GLU A 608 -5.68 -18.40 -4.21
N PHE A 609 -5.52 -17.63 -3.14
CA PHE A 609 -4.54 -17.94 -2.10
C PHE A 609 -4.90 -19.22 -1.35
N TYR A 610 -6.16 -19.40 -1.00
CA TYR A 610 -6.61 -20.62 -0.34
C TYR A 610 -6.46 -21.85 -1.23
N GLU A 611 -6.75 -21.75 -2.55
CA GLU A 611 -6.49 -22.79 -3.52
C GLU A 611 -5.01 -23.15 -3.62
N GLN A 612 -4.13 -22.13 -3.61
CA GLN A 612 -2.68 -22.34 -3.57
C GLN A 612 -2.27 -23.09 -2.31
N CYS A 613 -2.74 -22.69 -1.12
CA CYS A 613 -2.48 -23.41 0.12
C CYS A 613 -3.02 -24.84 0.07
N GLN A 614 -4.25 -25.06 -0.41
CA GLN A 614 -4.83 -26.38 -0.59
C GLN A 614 -3.96 -27.29 -1.47
N SER A 615 -3.39 -26.75 -2.55
CA SER A 615 -2.50 -27.49 -3.45
C SER A 615 -1.18 -27.95 -2.79
N LYS A 616 -0.81 -27.33 -1.66
CA LYS A 616 0.40 -27.62 -0.88
C LYS A 616 0.12 -28.43 0.38
N LEU A 617 -1.14 -28.70 0.68
CA LEU A 617 -1.47 -29.63 1.74
C LEU A 617 -1.25 -31.10 1.32
N GLN A 618 -0.82 -31.93 2.27
CA GLN A 618 -0.87 -33.39 2.17
C GLN A 618 -2.33 -33.85 2.16
N PRO A 619 -2.62 -35.07 1.70
CA PRO A 619 -3.95 -35.68 1.89
C PRO A 619 -4.33 -35.69 3.37
N GLY A 620 -5.52 -35.16 3.69
CA GLY A 620 -5.96 -34.98 5.09
C GLY A 620 -5.39 -33.77 5.82
N GLY A 621 -4.56 -32.97 5.14
CA GLY A 621 -3.93 -31.77 5.71
C GLY A 621 -4.91 -30.67 6.08
N THR A 622 -4.46 -29.80 6.97
CA THR A 622 -5.28 -28.77 7.61
C THR A 622 -4.76 -27.37 7.34
N MET A 623 -5.63 -26.47 6.91
CA MET A 623 -5.39 -25.02 6.87
C MET A 623 -5.97 -24.34 8.10
N ALA A 624 -5.17 -23.53 8.79
CA ALA A 624 -5.61 -22.68 9.89
C ALA A 624 -5.29 -21.21 9.60
N GLN A 625 -6.25 -20.32 9.82
CA GLN A 625 -6.04 -18.90 9.58
C GLN A 625 -6.60 -18.03 10.69
N TRP A 626 -5.81 -17.10 11.16
CA TRP A 626 -6.24 -16.04 12.05
C TRP A 626 -7.19 -15.06 11.36
N LEU A 627 -8.22 -14.61 12.07
CA LEU A 627 -9.19 -13.63 11.60
C LEU A 627 -9.61 -12.68 12.73
N PRO A 628 -9.32 -11.37 12.64
CA PRO A 628 -9.79 -10.41 13.63
C PRO A 628 -11.29 -10.15 13.46
N LEU A 629 -11.98 -9.89 14.56
CA LEU A 629 -13.36 -9.38 14.51
C LEU A 629 -13.37 -7.84 14.43
N HIS A 630 -12.36 -7.18 15.00
CA HIS A 630 -12.24 -5.73 14.96
C HIS A 630 -11.83 -5.23 13.56
N GLY A 631 -12.25 -4.03 13.21
CA GLY A 631 -11.89 -3.42 11.93
C GLY A 631 -12.54 -4.04 10.70
N LEU A 632 -13.44 -5.01 10.87
CA LEU A 632 -14.24 -5.63 9.82
C LEU A 632 -15.72 -5.30 9.99
N THR A 633 -16.42 -5.10 8.88
CA THR A 633 -17.89 -5.11 8.89
C THR A 633 -18.40 -6.54 8.94
N VAL A 634 -19.65 -6.75 9.38
CA VAL A 634 -20.29 -8.07 9.33
C VAL A 634 -20.30 -8.65 7.92
N ARG A 635 -20.46 -7.80 6.90
CA ARG A 635 -20.39 -8.18 5.48
C ARG A 635 -19.00 -8.75 5.13
N ASP A 636 -17.94 -8.04 5.53
CA ASP A 636 -16.57 -8.45 5.24
C ASP A 636 -16.20 -9.74 5.98
N PHE A 637 -16.59 -9.83 7.24
CA PHE A 637 -16.39 -11.03 8.04
C PHE A 637 -17.06 -12.25 7.39
N LYS A 638 -18.36 -12.14 7.04
CA LYS A 638 -19.07 -13.20 6.31
C LYS A 638 -18.45 -13.53 4.96
N MET A 639 -17.94 -12.54 4.25
CA MET A 639 -17.31 -12.71 2.95
C MET A 639 -16.01 -13.51 3.07
N ILE A 640 -15.14 -13.20 4.04
CA ILE A 640 -13.90 -13.95 4.27
C ILE A 640 -14.22 -15.40 4.61
N LEU A 641 -15.14 -15.66 5.54
CA LEU A 641 -15.54 -17.01 5.92
C LEU A 641 -16.12 -17.79 4.72
N ARG A 642 -16.90 -17.13 3.88
CA ARG A 642 -17.46 -17.75 2.66
C ARG A 642 -16.36 -18.08 1.65
N THR A 643 -15.40 -17.18 1.45
CA THR A 643 -14.26 -17.40 0.56
C THR A 643 -13.45 -18.61 1.04
N PHE A 644 -13.17 -18.69 2.33
CA PHE A 644 -12.44 -19.81 2.93
C PHE A 644 -13.21 -21.15 2.74
N ARG A 645 -14.51 -21.14 3.04
CA ARG A 645 -15.39 -22.32 2.93
C ARG A 645 -15.53 -22.81 1.47
N GLN A 646 -15.41 -21.93 0.49
CA GLN A 646 -15.49 -22.30 -0.92
C GLN A 646 -14.35 -23.25 -1.30
N VAL A 647 -13.19 -23.07 -0.74
CA VAL A 647 -12.00 -23.89 -1.00
C VAL A 647 -11.94 -25.07 -0.02
N TYR A 648 -12.29 -24.85 1.24
CA TYR A 648 -12.29 -25.90 2.27
C TYR A 648 -13.72 -26.23 2.66
N PRO A 649 -14.34 -27.27 2.07
CA PRO A 649 -15.76 -27.58 2.31
C PRO A 649 -16.06 -27.94 3.77
N HIS A 650 -15.09 -28.56 4.46
CA HIS A 650 -15.18 -28.89 5.88
C HIS A 650 -14.48 -27.79 6.69
N SER A 651 -15.18 -26.68 6.89
CA SER A 651 -14.66 -25.51 7.61
C SER A 651 -15.37 -25.30 8.93
N THR A 652 -14.60 -24.97 9.95
CA THR A 652 -15.10 -24.64 11.29
C THR A 652 -14.52 -23.30 11.76
N LEU A 653 -15.23 -22.61 12.67
CA LEU A 653 -14.78 -21.37 13.28
C LEU A 653 -14.57 -21.56 14.77
N TRP A 654 -13.40 -21.20 15.22
CA TRP A 654 -12.97 -21.24 16.62
C TRP A 654 -12.77 -19.81 17.11
N LEU A 655 -13.19 -19.51 18.32
CA LEU A 655 -13.20 -18.15 18.86
C LEU A 655 -12.59 -18.12 20.25
N THR A 656 -11.67 -17.21 20.47
CA THR A 656 -11.20 -16.83 21.80
C THR A 656 -12.13 -15.77 22.41
N GLU A 657 -11.64 -14.62 22.84
CA GLU A 657 -12.47 -13.51 23.35
C GLU A 657 -13.00 -12.63 22.22
N VAL A 658 -12.10 -12.20 21.30
CA VAL A 658 -12.39 -11.24 20.22
C VAL A 658 -11.65 -11.56 18.91
N TYR A 659 -11.03 -12.72 18.82
CA TYR A 659 -10.33 -13.18 17.62
C TYR A 659 -10.83 -14.54 17.21
N ALA A 660 -11.03 -14.73 15.92
CA ALA A 660 -11.47 -16.00 15.35
C ALA A 660 -10.31 -16.71 14.67
N LEU A 661 -10.41 -18.04 14.61
CA LEU A 661 -9.54 -18.91 13.86
C LEU A 661 -10.41 -19.74 12.92
N MET A 662 -10.13 -19.68 11.63
CA MET A 662 -10.75 -20.55 10.63
C MET A 662 -9.91 -21.81 10.54
N LEU A 663 -10.55 -22.97 10.62
CA LEU A 663 -9.92 -24.26 10.40
C LEU A 663 -10.62 -24.94 9.23
N GLY A 664 -9.87 -25.38 8.22
CA GLY A 664 -10.42 -25.99 7.01
C GLY A 664 -9.65 -27.23 6.59
N THR A 665 -10.38 -28.22 6.14
CA THR A 665 -9.86 -29.52 5.67
C THR A 665 -10.60 -29.96 4.41
N SER A 666 -10.01 -30.88 3.64
CA SER A 666 -10.68 -31.54 2.51
C SER A 666 -11.62 -32.67 2.96
N GLU A 667 -11.43 -33.20 4.15
CA GLU A 667 -12.18 -34.28 4.74
C GLU A 667 -12.88 -33.82 6.02
N ARG A 668 -13.98 -34.46 6.39
CA ARG A 668 -14.71 -34.12 7.59
C ARG A 668 -13.83 -34.35 8.83
N MET A 669 -13.74 -33.35 9.68
CA MET A 669 -12.96 -33.40 10.92
C MET A 669 -13.52 -34.52 11.84
N GLN A 670 -12.62 -35.35 12.36
CA GLN A 670 -12.91 -36.35 13.37
C GLN A 670 -11.91 -36.16 14.52
N ILE A 671 -12.42 -36.12 15.74
CA ILE A 671 -11.65 -35.88 16.95
C ILE A 671 -11.70 -37.12 17.84
N ASP A 672 -10.60 -37.86 17.89
CA ASP A 672 -10.46 -38.92 18.89
C ASP A 672 -10.21 -38.31 20.27
N HIS A 673 -11.18 -38.48 21.18
CA HIS A 673 -11.12 -37.93 22.54
C HIS A 673 -9.87 -38.38 23.30
N GLY A 674 -9.53 -39.67 23.21
CA GLY A 674 -8.37 -40.20 23.91
C GLY A 674 -7.04 -39.64 23.37
N GLN A 675 -6.93 -39.50 22.07
CA GLN A 675 -5.77 -38.88 21.42
C GLN A 675 -5.66 -37.39 21.78
N LEU A 676 -6.77 -36.65 21.68
CA LEU A 676 -6.83 -35.25 22.06
C LEU A 676 -6.37 -35.04 23.51
N GLN A 677 -6.91 -35.83 24.44
CA GLN A 677 -6.54 -35.75 25.84
C GLN A 677 -5.05 -36.01 26.08
N ARG A 678 -4.47 -37.02 25.41
CA ARG A 678 -3.03 -37.31 25.50
C ARG A 678 -2.19 -36.15 24.96
N ARG A 679 -2.59 -35.58 23.82
CA ARG A 679 -1.88 -34.47 23.19
C ARG A 679 -1.93 -33.17 23.98
N LEU A 680 -3.09 -32.82 24.53
CA LEU A 680 -3.22 -31.64 25.39
C LEU A 680 -2.42 -31.77 26.69
N ARG A 681 -2.26 -33.00 27.23
CA ARG A 681 -1.42 -33.27 28.38
C ARG A 681 0.05 -33.36 28.09
N ALA A 682 0.46 -33.42 26.81
CA ALA A 682 1.85 -33.41 26.43
C ALA A 682 2.51 -32.10 26.90
N PRO A 683 3.79 -32.12 27.32
CA PRO A 683 4.44 -30.94 27.91
C PRO A 683 4.40 -29.70 27.03
N GLY A 684 4.52 -29.85 25.72
CA GLY A 684 4.50 -28.73 24.76
C GLY A 684 3.14 -28.03 24.67
N ALA A 685 2.07 -28.81 24.46
CA ALA A 685 0.71 -28.26 24.40
C ALA A 685 0.29 -27.68 25.76
N ARG A 686 0.56 -28.38 26.85
CA ARG A 686 0.28 -27.90 28.19
C ARG A 686 0.97 -26.59 28.50
N ALA A 687 2.25 -26.47 28.21
CA ALA A 687 3.01 -25.24 28.40
C ALA A 687 2.53 -24.06 27.53
N SER A 688 1.86 -24.33 26.41
CA SER A 688 1.30 -23.30 25.54
C SER A 688 -0.10 -22.84 25.98
N LEU A 689 -0.91 -23.73 26.60
CA LEU A 689 -2.34 -23.52 26.79
C LEU A 689 -2.77 -23.35 28.25
N GLU A 690 -2.01 -23.83 29.25
CA GLU A 690 -2.45 -23.88 30.66
C GLU A 690 -2.67 -22.47 31.26
N ASP A 691 -1.74 -21.55 31.06
CA ASP A 691 -1.79 -20.17 31.58
C ASP A 691 -2.78 -19.26 30.85
N VAL A 692 -3.30 -19.69 29.69
CA VAL A 692 -4.37 -19.03 28.93
C VAL A 692 -5.72 -19.74 29.04
N PHE A 693 -5.87 -20.65 30.01
CA PHE A 693 -7.11 -21.36 30.32
C PHE A 693 -7.67 -22.21 29.17
N LEU A 694 -6.81 -22.86 28.39
CA LEU A 694 -7.18 -23.77 27.29
C LEU A 694 -6.53 -25.15 27.43
N GLY A 695 -5.92 -25.49 28.60
CA GLY A 695 -5.18 -26.74 28.81
C GLY A 695 -6.08 -27.98 28.99
N GLU A 696 -7.36 -27.82 29.33
CA GLU A 696 -8.30 -28.94 29.52
C GLU A 696 -9.17 -29.14 28.27
N VAL A 697 -9.56 -30.40 27.99
CA VAL A 697 -10.37 -30.74 26.80
C VAL A 697 -11.67 -29.92 26.71
N PRO A 698 -12.46 -29.69 27.76
CA PRO A 698 -13.66 -28.86 27.66
C PRO A 698 -13.36 -27.40 27.31
N ASP A 699 -12.32 -26.82 27.91
CA ASP A 699 -11.94 -25.43 27.63
C ASP A 699 -11.46 -25.25 26.17
N PHE A 700 -10.66 -26.21 25.72
CA PHE A 700 -10.11 -26.23 24.34
C PHE A 700 -11.23 -26.41 23.31
N LEU A 701 -12.06 -27.44 23.43
CA LEU A 701 -13.12 -27.73 22.47
C LEU A 701 -14.24 -26.69 22.47
N SER A 702 -14.52 -26.03 23.59
CA SER A 702 -15.54 -24.97 23.65
C SER A 702 -15.16 -23.69 22.93
N THR A 703 -13.95 -23.58 22.43
CA THR A 703 -13.55 -22.50 21.49
C THR A 703 -14.14 -22.69 20.09
N LEU A 704 -14.62 -23.89 19.72
CA LEU A 704 -15.44 -24.12 18.54
C LEU A 704 -16.76 -23.36 18.67
N VAL A 705 -17.02 -22.40 17.81
CA VAL A 705 -18.24 -21.57 17.85
C VAL A 705 -19.17 -21.81 16.66
N LEU A 706 -18.61 -22.12 15.48
CA LEU A 706 -19.41 -22.59 14.36
C LEU A 706 -18.81 -23.89 13.83
N ASP A 707 -19.62 -24.91 13.79
CA ASP A 707 -19.34 -26.13 13.06
C ASP A 707 -19.62 -25.96 11.56
N GLU A 708 -19.49 -27.01 10.75
CA GLU A 708 -19.69 -26.95 9.30
C GLU A 708 -21.09 -26.42 8.93
N ASP A 709 -22.13 -26.85 9.63
CA ASP A 709 -23.50 -26.42 9.39
C ASP A 709 -23.71 -24.95 9.80
N GLY A 710 -23.23 -24.60 11.00
CA GLY A 710 -23.24 -23.22 11.50
C GLY A 710 -22.49 -22.26 10.61
N MET A 711 -21.31 -22.67 10.10
CA MET A 711 -20.56 -21.92 9.08
C MET A 711 -21.37 -21.70 7.81
N GLY A 712 -22.05 -22.74 7.33
CA GLY A 712 -22.93 -22.67 6.16
C GLY A 712 -24.10 -21.71 6.35
N GLN A 713 -24.79 -21.82 7.46
CA GLN A 713 -25.96 -20.98 7.81
C GLN A 713 -25.54 -19.51 8.01
N PHE A 714 -24.45 -19.28 8.75
CA PHE A 714 -23.96 -17.93 9.03
C PHE A 714 -23.49 -17.20 7.78
N THR A 715 -22.69 -17.87 6.94
CA THR A 715 -22.14 -17.25 5.74
C THR A 715 -23.18 -17.02 4.66
N GLY A 716 -24.11 -17.96 4.46
CA GLY A 716 -25.14 -17.91 3.42
C GLY A 716 -24.55 -17.70 2.00
N ALA A 717 -25.40 -17.33 1.07
CA ALA A 717 -24.97 -16.93 -0.28
C ALA A 717 -24.46 -15.48 -0.29
N GLY A 718 -23.51 -15.17 -1.17
CA GLY A 718 -23.00 -13.79 -1.32
C GLY A 718 -21.65 -13.71 -2.03
N LEU A 719 -21.01 -12.57 -1.91
CA LEU A 719 -19.71 -12.29 -2.54
C LEU A 719 -18.59 -13.09 -1.88
N THR A 720 -17.60 -13.50 -2.70
CA THR A 720 -16.29 -13.99 -2.29
C THR A 720 -15.22 -12.95 -2.60
N ASN A 721 -14.10 -13.02 -1.88
CA ASN A 721 -12.96 -12.16 -2.09
C ASN A 721 -11.96 -12.88 -3.00
N THR A 722 -11.68 -12.30 -4.15
CA THR A 722 -10.77 -12.87 -5.17
C THR A 722 -9.69 -11.86 -5.57
N ASP A 723 -8.65 -12.33 -6.25
CA ASP A 723 -7.61 -11.46 -6.80
C ASP A 723 -8.18 -10.43 -7.79
N ASP A 724 -9.18 -10.82 -8.56
CA ASP A 724 -9.87 -9.91 -9.49
C ASP A 724 -10.82 -8.95 -8.78
N ARG A 725 -11.46 -9.40 -7.70
CA ARG A 725 -12.41 -8.60 -6.92
C ARG A 725 -11.99 -8.54 -5.45
N PRO A 726 -10.96 -7.75 -5.13
CA PRO A 726 -10.40 -7.68 -3.78
C PRO A 726 -11.23 -6.76 -2.88
N TYR A 727 -12.48 -7.13 -2.62
CA TYR A 727 -13.43 -6.32 -1.85
C TYR A 727 -12.91 -5.92 -0.47
N ILE A 728 -12.17 -6.82 0.18
CA ILE A 728 -11.61 -6.57 1.52
C ILE A 728 -10.63 -5.41 1.52
N SER A 729 -9.88 -5.20 0.44
CA SER A 729 -8.92 -4.09 0.35
C SER A 729 -9.60 -2.70 0.27
N PHE A 730 -10.91 -2.67 0.02
CA PHE A 730 -11.75 -1.47 -0.04
C PHE A 730 -12.69 -1.34 1.16
N SER A 731 -12.62 -2.27 2.11
CA SER A 731 -13.50 -2.27 3.28
C SER A 731 -13.40 -0.95 4.06
N ASP A 732 -14.56 -0.42 4.43
CA ASP A 732 -14.64 0.79 5.25
C ASP A 732 -14.35 0.47 6.71
N ARG A 733 -13.07 0.52 7.07
CA ARG A 733 -12.59 0.29 8.44
C ARG A 733 -13.15 1.28 9.46
N THR A 734 -13.70 2.41 9.02
CA THR A 734 -14.21 3.41 9.96
C THR A 734 -15.42 2.92 10.75
N ARG A 735 -16.22 2.04 10.14
CA ARG A 735 -17.38 1.45 10.79
C ARG A 735 -17.03 0.36 11.80
N GLY A 736 -15.90 -0.32 11.63
CA GLY A 736 -15.43 -1.39 12.51
C GLY A 736 -14.50 -0.93 13.64
N ALA A 737 -13.80 0.19 13.47
CA ALA A 737 -12.75 0.64 14.39
C ALA A 737 -13.28 1.12 15.76
N THR A 738 -14.54 1.54 15.84
CA THR A 738 -15.14 2.08 17.06
C THR A 738 -15.68 1.02 18.03
N ASN A 739 -15.93 -0.21 17.58
CA ASN A 739 -16.69 -1.20 18.33
C ASN A 739 -15.97 -2.54 18.63
N MET A 740 -14.62 -2.57 18.63
CA MET A 740 -13.83 -3.75 19.05
C MET A 740 -14.34 -5.11 18.50
N GLY A 741 -14.99 -5.11 17.33
CA GLY A 741 -15.54 -6.32 16.73
C GLY A 741 -16.94 -6.74 17.25
N VAL A 742 -17.58 -5.94 18.07
CA VAL A 742 -18.91 -6.22 18.63
C VAL A 742 -19.94 -6.61 17.57
N PRO A 743 -20.12 -5.88 16.46
CA PRO A 743 -21.12 -6.26 15.46
C PRO A 743 -20.85 -7.62 14.82
N ALA A 744 -19.59 -7.98 14.60
CA ALA A 744 -19.23 -9.28 14.05
C ALA A 744 -19.50 -10.37 15.07
N LEU A 745 -19.10 -10.19 16.34
CA LEU A 745 -19.34 -11.13 17.42
C LEU A 745 -20.84 -11.32 17.69
N ASP A 746 -21.60 -10.23 17.80
CA ASP A 746 -23.05 -10.28 18.02
C ASP A 746 -23.77 -11.04 16.90
N SER A 747 -23.34 -10.82 15.64
CA SER A 747 -23.91 -11.53 14.50
C SER A 747 -23.67 -13.04 14.49
N LEU A 748 -22.69 -13.54 15.24
CA LEU A 748 -22.40 -14.97 15.38
C LEU A 748 -23.33 -15.66 16.40
N LEU A 749 -23.77 -14.92 17.41
CA LEU A 749 -24.48 -15.49 18.57
C LEU A 749 -25.69 -16.38 18.22
N PRO A 750 -26.50 -16.07 17.20
CA PRO A 750 -27.63 -16.94 16.82
C PRO A 750 -27.25 -18.28 16.18
N PHE A 751 -25.99 -18.41 15.74
CA PHE A 751 -25.49 -19.55 14.95
C PHE A 751 -24.50 -20.42 15.72
N LEU A 752 -24.29 -20.13 17.02
CA LEU A 752 -23.32 -20.86 17.84
C LEU A 752 -23.69 -22.36 17.91
N SER A 753 -22.69 -23.20 17.68
CA SER A 753 -22.83 -24.67 17.86
C SER A 753 -23.16 -25.01 19.29
N ASP A 754 -24.04 -25.97 19.47
CA ASP A 754 -24.50 -26.43 20.80
C ASP A 754 -23.59 -27.51 21.38
N SER A 755 -22.89 -28.27 20.53
CA SER A 755 -22.06 -29.40 20.92
C SER A 755 -21.00 -29.71 19.88
N VAL A 756 -19.91 -30.32 20.32
CA VAL A 756 -18.88 -30.91 19.47
C VAL A 756 -19.07 -32.42 19.26
N ALA A 757 -20.09 -32.99 19.86
CA ALA A 757 -20.34 -34.43 19.84
C ALA A 757 -20.37 -35.07 18.43
N PRO A 758 -20.91 -34.41 17.37
CA PRO A 758 -20.91 -34.96 16.01
C PRO A 758 -19.52 -35.21 15.40
N TYR A 759 -18.47 -34.58 15.94
CA TYR A 759 -17.09 -34.72 15.52
C TYR A 759 -16.26 -35.60 16.44
N LEU A 760 -16.81 -36.00 17.59
CA LEU A 760 -16.07 -36.67 18.66
C LEU A 760 -16.22 -38.18 18.55
N THR A 761 -15.12 -38.91 18.66
CA THR A 761 -15.10 -40.35 18.74
C THR A 761 -14.43 -40.80 20.06
N GLY A 762 -14.81 -41.96 20.59
CA GLY A 762 -14.20 -42.54 21.79
C GLY A 762 -14.49 -41.80 23.10
N ALA A 763 -15.44 -40.90 23.13
CA ALA A 763 -15.92 -40.24 24.34
C ALA A 763 -17.11 -41.02 24.96
N ASP A 764 -17.14 -41.11 26.27
CA ASP A 764 -18.31 -41.67 27.01
C ASP A 764 -19.40 -40.59 27.21
N GLU A 765 -20.59 -41.03 27.60
CA GLU A 765 -21.73 -40.13 27.81
C GLU A 765 -21.47 -39.05 28.87
N ALA A 766 -20.69 -39.36 29.89
CA ALA A 766 -20.36 -38.41 30.94
C ALA A 766 -19.43 -37.28 30.40
N THR A 767 -18.49 -37.62 29.54
CA THR A 767 -17.63 -36.66 28.83
C THR A 767 -18.44 -35.77 27.88
N VAL A 768 -19.33 -36.34 27.08
CA VAL A 768 -20.22 -35.58 26.20
C VAL A 768 -21.10 -34.63 27.02
N ALA A 769 -21.74 -35.10 28.09
CA ALA A 769 -22.54 -34.24 28.95
C ALA A 769 -21.75 -33.10 29.62
N ARG A 770 -20.47 -33.34 29.96
CA ARG A 770 -19.57 -32.30 30.48
C ARG A 770 -19.27 -31.27 29.42
N LEU A 771 -19.00 -31.70 28.19
CA LEU A 771 -18.74 -30.80 27.04
C LEU A 771 -19.98 -29.95 26.73
N ASP A 772 -21.19 -30.56 26.66
CA ASP A 772 -22.40 -29.81 26.37
C ASP A 772 -22.70 -28.74 27.44
N ARG A 773 -22.44 -29.03 28.72
CA ARG A 773 -22.50 -28.00 29.77
C ARG A 773 -21.50 -26.87 29.53
N ARG A 774 -20.25 -27.18 29.09
CA ARG A 774 -19.26 -26.17 28.79
C ARG A 774 -19.67 -25.31 27.57
N PHE A 775 -20.25 -25.90 26.52
CA PHE A 775 -20.78 -25.18 25.38
C PHE A 775 -21.94 -24.24 25.80
N ALA A 776 -22.85 -24.71 26.63
CA ALA A 776 -23.92 -23.88 27.18
C ALA A 776 -23.39 -22.71 28.02
N ALA A 777 -22.40 -22.95 28.88
CA ALA A 777 -21.72 -21.89 29.63
C ALA A 777 -20.98 -20.90 28.71
N ARG A 778 -20.29 -21.40 27.69
CA ARG A 778 -19.58 -20.60 26.72
C ARG A 778 -20.49 -19.65 25.94
N ARG A 779 -21.71 -20.08 25.58
CA ARG A 779 -22.73 -19.23 24.97
C ARG A 779 -23.03 -18.00 25.82
N HIS A 780 -23.29 -18.19 27.10
CA HIS A 780 -23.54 -17.09 28.05
C HIS A 780 -22.27 -16.22 28.24
N TYR A 781 -21.11 -16.83 28.26
CA TYR A 781 -19.86 -16.09 28.30
C TYR A 781 -19.72 -15.10 27.10
N LEU A 782 -19.99 -15.55 25.85
CA LEU A 782 -19.92 -14.72 24.67
C LEU A 782 -20.96 -13.58 24.69
N HIS A 783 -22.20 -13.85 25.12
CA HIS A 783 -23.17 -12.78 25.37
C HIS A 783 -22.67 -11.78 26.42
N GLY A 784 -22.00 -12.25 27.45
CA GLY A 784 -21.37 -11.41 28.47
C GLY A 784 -20.21 -10.57 27.93
N VAL A 785 -19.44 -11.13 27.00
CA VAL A 785 -18.35 -10.39 26.31
C VAL A 785 -18.92 -9.27 25.43
N VAL A 786 -19.97 -9.54 24.64
CA VAL A 786 -20.67 -8.51 23.85
C VAL A 786 -21.11 -7.36 24.74
N ALA A 787 -21.87 -7.66 25.79
CA ALA A 787 -22.36 -6.67 26.74
C ALA A 787 -21.20 -5.88 27.42
N PHE A 788 -20.11 -6.57 27.75
CA PHE A 788 -18.91 -5.95 28.32
C PHE A 788 -18.27 -4.93 27.34
N LEU A 789 -18.14 -5.29 26.07
CA LEU A 789 -17.59 -4.44 25.03
C LEU A 789 -18.51 -3.26 24.70
N GLU A 790 -19.81 -3.41 24.84
CA GLU A 790 -20.83 -2.35 24.76
C GLU A 790 -20.89 -1.46 26.00
N ASN A 791 -20.06 -1.76 27.01
CA ASN A 791 -20.02 -1.08 28.29
C ASN A 791 -21.31 -1.23 29.13
N ASP A 792 -22.15 -2.22 28.81
CA ASP A 792 -23.29 -2.61 29.66
C ASP A 792 -22.82 -3.57 30.75
N LYS A 793 -22.36 -3.02 31.87
CA LYS A 793 -21.81 -3.77 33.00
C LYS A 793 -22.86 -4.64 33.71
N ALA A 794 -24.12 -4.23 33.65
CA ALA A 794 -25.22 -5.00 34.30
C ALA A 794 -25.53 -6.26 33.50
N ALA A 795 -25.77 -6.14 32.22
CA ALA A 795 -26.00 -7.28 31.33
C ALA A 795 -24.77 -8.20 31.28
N ALA A 796 -23.56 -7.65 31.16
CA ALA A 796 -22.32 -8.43 31.19
C ALA A 796 -22.22 -9.25 32.48
N SER A 797 -22.44 -8.63 33.66
CA SER A 797 -22.36 -9.32 34.93
C SER A 797 -23.44 -10.41 35.08
N ALA A 798 -24.65 -10.18 34.56
CA ALA A 798 -25.75 -11.18 34.59
C ALA A 798 -25.39 -12.40 33.74
N GLN A 799 -24.97 -12.20 32.50
CA GLN A 799 -24.60 -13.28 31.58
C GLN A 799 -23.38 -14.07 32.07
N LEU A 800 -22.33 -13.39 32.57
CA LEU A 800 -21.15 -14.08 33.12
C LEU A 800 -21.45 -14.89 34.36
N ARG A 801 -22.38 -14.45 35.24
CA ARG A 801 -22.84 -15.24 36.37
C ARG A 801 -23.67 -16.43 35.90
N GLN A 802 -24.49 -16.27 34.87
CA GLN A 802 -25.25 -17.39 34.30
C GLN A 802 -24.29 -18.45 33.74
N ALA A 803 -23.24 -18.05 33.01
CA ALA A 803 -22.20 -18.96 32.55
C ALA A 803 -21.61 -19.79 33.72
N LEU A 804 -21.23 -19.11 34.82
CA LEU A 804 -20.64 -19.75 35.98
C LEU A 804 -21.66 -20.60 36.80
N SER A 805 -22.95 -20.34 36.66
CA SER A 805 -23.99 -21.21 37.29
C SER A 805 -24.20 -22.52 36.52
N ILE A 806 -23.94 -22.50 35.18
CA ILE A 806 -24.02 -23.68 34.33
C ILE A 806 -22.73 -24.51 34.46
N ASP A 807 -21.58 -23.85 34.38
CA ASP A 807 -20.27 -24.48 34.55
C ASP A 807 -19.37 -23.60 35.45
N PRO A 808 -19.18 -23.95 36.72
CA PRO A 808 -18.33 -23.20 37.65
C PRO A 808 -16.85 -23.12 37.21
N ASP A 809 -16.41 -24.05 36.38
CA ASP A 809 -15.03 -24.14 35.89
C ASP A 809 -14.76 -23.25 34.64
N GLU A 810 -15.73 -22.45 34.17
CA GLU A 810 -15.52 -21.52 33.05
C GLU A 810 -14.61 -20.34 33.45
N ALA A 811 -13.32 -20.56 33.33
CA ALA A 811 -12.28 -19.64 33.83
C ALA A 811 -12.31 -18.27 33.12
N ASN A 812 -12.67 -18.22 31.83
CA ASN A 812 -12.77 -16.97 31.07
C ASN A 812 -13.90 -16.08 31.58
N ALA A 813 -15.08 -16.69 31.91
CA ALA A 813 -16.19 -15.95 32.49
C ALA A 813 -15.82 -15.39 33.88
N ALA A 814 -15.14 -16.19 34.69
CA ALA A 814 -14.67 -15.75 36.02
C ALA A 814 -13.65 -14.59 35.88
N ARG A 815 -12.74 -14.63 34.88
CA ARG A 815 -11.76 -13.60 34.59
C ARG A 815 -12.43 -12.28 34.20
N VAL A 816 -13.36 -12.29 33.25
CA VAL A 816 -14.04 -11.07 32.80
C VAL A 816 -14.93 -10.50 33.92
N LEU A 817 -15.61 -11.34 34.68
CA LEU A 817 -16.43 -10.91 35.82
C LEU A 817 -15.58 -10.21 36.90
N ARG A 818 -14.34 -10.68 37.16
CA ARG A 818 -13.39 -9.99 38.07
C ARG A 818 -13.02 -8.58 37.58
N ARG A 819 -12.89 -8.37 36.26
CA ARG A 819 -12.62 -7.05 35.67
C ARG A 819 -13.76 -6.04 35.82
N LEU A 820 -14.99 -6.53 35.94
CA LEU A 820 -16.17 -5.69 36.15
C LEU A 820 -16.31 -5.17 37.61
N ARG A 821 -15.66 -5.81 38.58
CA ARG A 821 -15.67 -5.34 39.97
C ARG A 821 -15.00 -3.99 40.09
N PRO A 822 -15.57 -3.00 40.81
CA PRO A 822 -14.90 -1.75 41.08
C PRO A 822 -13.55 -2.03 41.74
N ARG A 823 -12.48 -1.43 41.20
CA ARG A 823 -11.20 -1.42 41.94
C ARG A 823 -11.44 -0.68 43.26
N THR A 824 -11.53 -1.40 44.38
CA THR A 824 -11.40 -0.77 45.67
C THR A 824 -10.09 -0.06 45.69
N ARG A 825 -10.13 1.29 45.74
CA ARG A 825 -8.93 2.11 45.94
C ARG A 825 -8.29 1.63 47.24
N ARG A 826 -7.15 0.96 47.14
CA ARG A 826 -6.17 0.88 48.24
C ARG A 826 -5.19 2.02 48.10
#